data_190141c2f782f0fb6fd9af4d57dc904e
#
_entry.id   190141c2f782f0fb6fd9af4d57dc904e
#
_cell.length_a   1.000
_cell.length_b   1.000
_cell.length_c   1.000
_cell.angle_alpha   90.00
_cell.angle_beta   90.00
_cell.angle_gamma   90.00
#
_symmetry.space_group_name_H-M   'P 1'
#
loop_
_entity.id
_entity.type
_entity.pdbx_description
1 polymer ?
#
loop_
_entity_poly.entity_id
_entity_poly.type
_entity_poly.pdbx_seq_one_letter_code
_entity_poly.pdbx_strand_id
1 'polypeptide(L)'
;MVRRGRLSKRCLVAVMFILCGVPGSGCSEPPETVRVAEPPESDVVLEGDVVEVPRGALSEAQSKLRGEVDGVVGNGERTFYLAIRRSELSQRWFWSGMLRHFFPDGAYWGVPHNLRTYVVTMREKNGRLFFMNAKDGLLFGGNEKLDFPLESYPIVTDHAPFNRLSGSEQYVLIDPAAGGDSIGIVGDRWFGGATFRMEMSFAQRFRRASDGGAMFEQVFLGHLSIPEDRTAYLEYNDTRWVGTLSLALRKYREGPGYTRTPPPELPYYFLNSGRLLPASGEVEQEALKWNIHPGMKPIRWYMTPNLLELKKDPRYRDLDLVGALKRGIEAWNEVFGFPVFEAVLADASVDFGEDDKNFAIFHPVLEPAGAWADVAPNPNTGELRRAHFVFNAGLFRDADLFFSDDPALLSSNTPVERPPRPRLSWGGEAQERLCELDTSRMGARGSLAALTDPDRAALASMTKKEKMERHFTHIVVHEVGHTLGLRHNLNGSRTYDGTPATPRSSSVMDHLHELDTLHMVKPGSFDVAAVRHLYGLSSALPTDLFCTSGLRGRALAEPACASLDRFDDPLTRYHTPVMRELMADVLAGTPQSFPFIISRQTVEDYVRGGTEQEQVRGYDLLMEQVRPPLQVPSGQGAAYVARANAMALRILRDLYLLELDPYYSPFPNPPPSTPAYTEALFSDVRGILLDVDGHRPFSLRREMVAVLKAHQTLAAYGLLLELHAELTARLPTLSGEARWGTLELLGRIEAANSPYFR
;
A
#
# COMPACT_ATOMS: atom_id res chain seq x y z
N MET A 1 12.53 -17.91 41.54
CA MET A 1 11.65 -18.32 42.66
C MET A 1 10.25 -17.91 42.33
N VAL A 2 9.42 -18.89 41.93
CA VAL A 2 8.10 -19.24 42.44
C VAL A 2 7.00 -18.24 42.11
N ARG A 3 5.90 -18.58 41.39
CA ARG A 3 4.98 -19.74 41.42
C ARG A 3 4.15 -19.85 40.13
N ARG A 4 4.02 -21.08 39.66
CA ARG A 4 3.03 -21.52 38.68
C ARG A 4 1.64 -21.56 39.30
N GLY A 5 0.63 -21.10 38.57
CA GLY A 5 -0.79 -21.34 38.84
C GLY A 5 -1.48 -21.88 37.62
N ARG A 6 -1.69 -23.20 37.56
CA ARG A 6 -2.57 -23.87 36.58
C ARG A 6 -4.03 -23.68 37.00
N LEU A 7 -4.89 -23.35 36.09
CA LEU A 7 -6.34 -23.64 36.24
C LEU A 7 -6.87 -24.23 34.91
N SER A 8 -7.11 -25.54 35.01
CA SER A 8 -7.87 -26.30 34.02
C SER A 8 -9.36 -26.10 34.29
N LYS A 9 -10.15 -25.88 33.26
CA LYS A 9 -11.60 -26.23 33.27
C LYS A 9 -11.95 -26.93 31.98
N ARG A 10 -12.09 -28.23 32.07
CA ARG A 10 -12.78 -29.10 31.10
C ARG A 10 -14.29 -28.89 31.30
N CYS A 11 -15.00 -28.49 30.25
CA CYS A 11 -16.44 -28.70 30.14
C CYS A 11 -16.70 -29.94 29.31
N LEU A 12 -17.16 -30.98 29.98
CA LEU A 12 -17.74 -32.18 29.36
C LEU A 12 -19.19 -31.86 28.95
N VAL A 13 -19.53 -32.01 27.70
CA VAL A 13 -20.93 -32.06 27.23
C VAL A 13 -21.24 -33.51 26.99
N ALA A 14 -22.12 -34.07 27.80
CA ALA A 14 -22.68 -35.38 27.62
C ALA A 14 -23.85 -35.33 26.63
N VAL A 15 -23.76 -36.08 25.54
CA VAL A 15 -24.85 -36.30 24.62
C VAL A 15 -25.55 -37.58 25.03
N MET A 16 -26.82 -37.43 25.40
CA MET A 16 -27.69 -38.49 25.86
C MET A 16 -28.37 -39.14 24.61
N PHE A 17 -28.04 -40.41 24.34
CA PHE A 17 -28.75 -41.21 23.35
C PHE A 17 -30.03 -41.77 23.96
N ILE A 18 -31.18 -41.44 23.38
CA ILE A 18 -32.46 -42.10 23.65
C ILE A 18 -32.67 -43.19 22.60
N LEU A 19 -32.61 -44.43 23.01
CA LEU A 19 -33.04 -45.62 22.26
C LEU A 19 -34.54 -45.78 22.41
N CYS A 20 -35.30 -45.63 21.34
CA CYS A 20 -36.64 -46.18 21.22
C CYS A 20 -36.62 -47.38 20.27
N GLY A 21 -36.75 -48.56 20.82
CA GLY A 21 -36.99 -49.77 20.03
C GLY A 21 -38.45 -49.96 19.65
N VAL A 22 -38.70 -50.40 18.44
CA VAL A 22 -39.96 -51.05 18.00
C VAL A 22 -39.59 -52.20 17.06
N PRO A 23 -40.10 -53.43 17.28
CA PRO A 23 -39.84 -54.54 16.39
C PRO A 23 -40.90 -54.61 15.30
N GLY A 24 -40.50 -54.81 14.08
CA GLY A 24 -41.40 -55.08 12.94
C GLY A 24 -40.62 -55.80 11.85
N SER A 25 -40.89 -57.10 11.79
CA SER A 25 -40.44 -58.02 10.75
C SER A 25 -41.12 -57.71 9.40
N GLY A 26 -40.27 -57.50 8.39
CA GLY A 26 -40.67 -57.44 6.99
C GLY A 26 -39.48 -57.82 6.11
N CYS A 27 -39.53 -58.97 5.44
CA CYS A 27 -38.58 -59.30 4.37
C CYS A 27 -38.72 -58.29 3.26
N SER A 28 -37.71 -57.50 3.05
CA SER A 28 -37.58 -56.62 1.88
C SER A 28 -36.68 -57.30 0.84
N GLU A 29 -37.14 -57.31 -0.38
CA GLU A 29 -36.44 -57.68 -1.59
C GLU A 29 -35.09 -56.95 -1.68
N PRO A 30 -34.03 -57.51 -2.36
CA PRO A 30 -32.79 -56.82 -2.53
C PRO A 30 -33.03 -55.52 -3.32
N PRO A 31 -32.37 -54.43 -2.93
CA PRO A 31 -32.57 -53.16 -3.60
C PRO A 31 -32.24 -53.32 -5.08
N GLU A 32 -33.17 -52.92 -5.94
CA GLU A 32 -32.93 -52.73 -7.36
C GLU A 32 -31.66 -51.93 -7.50
N THR A 33 -30.73 -52.45 -8.27
CA THR A 33 -29.54 -51.69 -8.71
C THR A 33 -30.04 -50.43 -9.41
N VAL A 34 -29.96 -49.32 -8.71
CA VAL A 34 -30.19 -48.02 -9.31
C VAL A 34 -29.23 -47.92 -10.49
N ARG A 35 -29.71 -48.09 -11.69
CA ARG A 35 -28.98 -47.71 -12.89
C ARG A 35 -28.73 -46.23 -12.73
N VAL A 36 -27.47 -45.86 -12.42
CA VAL A 36 -27.03 -44.51 -12.55
C VAL A 36 -27.31 -44.12 -14.00
N ALA A 37 -28.27 -43.23 -14.21
CA ALA A 37 -28.53 -42.70 -15.53
C ALA A 37 -27.19 -42.23 -16.09
N GLU A 38 -26.80 -42.74 -17.27
CA GLU A 38 -25.65 -42.20 -17.98
C GLU A 38 -25.88 -40.68 -18.07
N PRO A 39 -24.92 -39.88 -17.68
CA PRO A 39 -25.05 -38.44 -17.81
C PRO A 39 -25.44 -38.13 -19.26
N PRO A 40 -26.38 -37.20 -19.51
CA PRO A 40 -26.77 -36.86 -20.87
C PRO A 40 -25.52 -36.64 -21.70
N GLU A 41 -25.48 -37.14 -22.93
CA GLU A 41 -24.39 -36.89 -23.88
C GLU A 41 -24.09 -35.41 -23.84
N SER A 42 -22.86 -35.09 -23.45
CA SER A 42 -22.48 -33.72 -23.15
C SER A 42 -22.63 -32.87 -24.41
N ASP A 43 -23.39 -31.78 -24.33
CA ASP A 43 -23.46 -30.72 -25.33
C ASP A 43 -22.09 -29.95 -25.50
N VAL A 44 -20.98 -30.62 -25.25
CA VAL A 44 -19.65 -30.05 -25.42
C VAL A 44 -19.33 -30.00 -26.91
N VAL A 45 -19.47 -28.83 -27.46
CA VAL A 45 -18.98 -28.54 -28.81
C VAL A 45 -17.55 -28.10 -28.71
N LEU A 46 -16.62 -28.87 -29.32
CA LEU A 46 -15.19 -28.54 -29.40
C LEU A 46 -14.94 -27.42 -30.43
N GLU A 47 -15.53 -26.27 -30.20
CA GLU A 47 -15.35 -25.06 -31.01
C GLU A 47 -14.58 -24.00 -30.24
N GLY A 48 -13.47 -23.55 -30.82
CA GLY A 48 -12.62 -22.52 -30.24
C GLY A 48 -11.26 -23.00 -29.79
N ASP A 49 -10.44 -22.09 -29.33
CA ASP A 49 -9.04 -22.37 -28.98
C ASP A 49 -8.90 -22.84 -27.53
N VAL A 50 -9.78 -22.39 -26.65
CA VAL A 50 -9.89 -22.83 -25.25
C VAL A 50 -11.37 -23.16 -24.96
N VAL A 51 -11.63 -24.38 -24.51
CA VAL A 51 -13.00 -24.91 -24.32
C VAL A 51 -13.15 -25.47 -22.91
N GLU A 52 -14.31 -25.18 -22.28
CA GLU A 52 -14.72 -25.81 -21.04
C GLU A 52 -15.17 -27.27 -21.29
N VAL A 53 -14.66 -28.19 -20.47
CA VAL A 53 -15.05 -29.58 -20.48
C VAL A 53 -15.52 -29.96 -19.09
N PRO A 54 -16.83 -30.25 -18.87
CA PRO A 54 -17.35 -30.64 -17.57
C PRO A 54 -16.65 -31.87 -17.00
N ARG A 55 -16.29 -31.86 -15.70
CA ARG A 55 -15.70 -33.02 -15.00
C ARG A 55 -16.70 -34.19 -14.78
N GLY A 56 -17.98 -33.98 -15.01
CA GLY A 56 -19.07 -34.83 -14.68
C GLY A 56 -20.01 -34.20 -13.67
N ALA A 57 -21.21 -34.72 -13.51
CA ALA A 57 -22.15 -34.23 -12.52
C ALA A 57 -21.63 -34.51 -11.11
N LEU A 58 -21.40 -33.44 -10.33
CA LEU A 58 -21.25 -33.59 -8.88
C LEU A 58 -22.58 -34.10 -8.31
N SER A 59 -22.52 -34.97 -7.30
CA SER A 59 -23.75 -35.32 -6.57
C SER A 59 -24.36 -34.03 -6.01
N GLU A 60 -25.71 -33.99 -5.92
CA GLU A 60 -26.41 -32.80 -5.39
C GLU A 60 -25.93 -32.39 -3.99
N ALA A 61 -25.56 -33.40 -3.16
CA ALA A 61 -24.97 -33.16 -1.85
C ALA A 61 -23.60 -32.52 -1.90
N GLN A 62 -22.73 -32.92 -2.84
CA GLN A 62 -21.41 -32.28 -3.02
C GLN A 62 -21.50 -30.87 -3.59
N SER A 63 -22.51 -30.62 -4.42
CA SER A 63 -22.82 -29.29 -4.93
C SER A 63 -23.27 -28.33 -3.83
N LYS A 64 -24.15 -28.81 -2.92
CA LYS A 64 -24.63 -28.07 -1.75
C LYS A 64 -23.52 -27.79 -0.75
N LEU A 65 -22.70 -28.79 -0.41
CA LEU A 65 -21.56 -28.62 0.51
C LEU A 65 -20.57 -27.56 0.01
N ARG A 66 -20.26 -27.51 -1.26
CA ARG A 66 -19.41 -26.49 -1.85
C ARG A 66 -20.04 -25.10 -1.81
N GLY A 67 -21.33 -24.97 -2.07
CA GLY A 67 -22.06 -23.71 -1.96
C GLY A 67 -22.13 -23.16 -0.53
N GLU A 68 -22.23 -24.04 0.47
CA GLU A 68 -22.28 -23.66 1.89
C GLU A 68 -20.92 -23.23 2.45
N VAL A 69 -19.83 -23.85 1.97
CA VAL A 69 -18.45 -23.50 2.42
C VAL A 69 -17.97 -22.17 1.87
N ASP A 70 -18.37 -21.83 0.64
CA ASP A 70 -17.81 -20.65 -0.02
C ASP A 70 -18.67 -19.38 0.09
N GLY A 71 -19.97 -19.51 0.44
CA GLY A 71 -20.89 -18.35 0.52
C GLY A 71 -21.02 -17.51 -0.76
N VAL A 72 -20.26 -17.88 -1.80
CA VAL A 72 -20.08 -17.17 -3.07
C VAL A 72 -20.47 -18.02 -4.27
N VAL A 73 -20.56 -19.33 -4.10
CA VAL A 73 -20.86 -20.25 -5.20
C VAL A 73 -22.36 -20.21 -5.48
N GLY A 74 -22.71 -19.61 -6.59
CA GLY A 74 -24.05 -19.66 -7.12
C GLY A 74 -24.47 -21.10 -7.36
N ASN A 75 -25.74 -21.40 -7.12
CA ASN A 75 -26.35 -22.70 -7.26
C ASN A 75 -25.95 -23.40 -8.58
N GLY A 76 -25.16 -24.47 -8.47
CA GLY A 76 -24.94 -25.39 -9.57
C GLY A 76 -23.81 -25.08 -10.53
N GLU A 77 -22.83 -24.27 -10.15
CA GLU A 77 -21.63 -24.07 -10.99
C GLU A 77 -20.80 -25.35 -11.10
N ARG A 78 -20.63 -25.81 -12.33
CA ARG A 78 -19.92 -27.06 -12.65
C ARG A 78 -18.43 -26.86 -12.55
N THR A 79 -17.72 -27.76 -11.91
CA THR A 79 -16.25 -27.84 -12.05
C THR A 79 -15.93 -28.43 -13.44
N PHE A 80 -14.80 -28.00 -14.00
CA PHE A 80 -14.44 -28.27 -15.38
C PHE A 80 -12.96 -28.55 -15.55
N TYR A 81 -12.61 -29.14 -16.69
CA TYR A 81 -11.27 -29.14 -17.29
C TYR A 81 -11.21 -28.13 -18.41
N LEU A 82 -10.00 -27.70 -18.77
CA LEU A 82 -9.76 -26.86 -19.94
C LEU A 82 -9.19 -27.70 -21.08
N ALA A 83 -9.82 -27.68 -22.23
CA ALA A 83 -9.28 -28.21 -23.47
C ALA A 83 -8.66 -27.07 -24.28
N ILE A 84 -7.35 -27.11 -24.51
CA ILE A 84 -6.60 -26.09 -25.26
C ILE A 84 -6.18 -26.71 -26.60
N ARG A 85 -6.47 -26.02 -27.70
CA ARG A 85 -6.13 -26.48 -29.04
C ARG A 85 -4.63 -26.58 -29.23
N ARG A 86 -4.12 -27.73 -29.70
CA ARG A 86 -2.67 -27.99 -29.83
C ARG A 86 -1.97 -27.03 -30.80
N SER A 87 -2.64 -26.58 -31.87
CA SER A 87 -2.11 -25.55 -32.78
C SER A 87 -1.84 -24.22 -32.10
N GLU A 88 -2.50 -23.93 -30.98
CA GLU A 88 -2.38 -22.69 -30.25
C GLU A 88 -1.27 -22.72 -29.18
N LEU A 89 -0.70 -23.87 -28.85
CA LEU A 89 0.31 -24.01 -27.79
C LEU A 89 1.58 -23.19 -28.07
N SER A 90 1.98 -23.10 -29.34
CA SER A 90 3.16 -22.31 -29.75
C SER A 90 2.87 -20.83 -29.92
N GLN A 91 1.61 -20.43 -29.94
CA GLN A 91 1.22 -19.03 -30.02
C GLN A 91 1.44 -18.33 -28.68
N ARG A 92 1.64 -17.00 -28.72
CA ARG A 92 1.75 -16.19 -27.51
C ARG A 92 0.37 -15.91 -26.93
N TRP A 93 0.30 -15.98 -25.60
CA TRP A 93 -0.88 -15.66 -24.82
C TRP A 93 -0.53 -14.72 -23.67
N PHE A 94 -1.47 -13.89 -23.27
CA PHE A 94 -1.46 -13.27 -21.95
C PHE A 94 -1.99 -14.26 -20.94
N TRP A 95 -1.24 -14.49 -19.86
CA TRP A 95 -1.68 -15.21 -18.70
C TRP A 95 -1.70 -14.25 -17.52
N SER A 96 -2.89 -13.83 -17.09
CA SER A 96 -3.09 -12.80 -16.06
C SER A 96 -3.90 -13.33 -14.89
N GLY A 97 -3.55 -12.84 -13.69
CA GLY A 97 -4.21 -13.18 -12.43
C GLY A 97 -4.58 -11.93 -11.63
N MET A 98 -5.75 -12.00 -11.00
CA MET A 98 -6.24 -11.01 -10.07
C MET A 98 -6.70 -11.71 -8.79
N LEU A 99 -6.22 -11.25 -7.63
CA LEU A 99 -6.75 -11.68 -6.35
C LEU A 99 -8.07 -10.95 -6.10
N ARG A 100 -9.14 -11.71 -5.85
CA ARG A 100 -10.48 -11.16 -5.58
C ARG A 100 -10.74 -11.06 -4.09
N HIS A 101 -10.48 -12.15 -3.40
CA HIS A 101 -10.74 -12.31 -1.97
C HIS A 101 -9.58 -13.08 -1.35
N PHE A 102 -9.26 -12.73 -0.11
CA PHE A 102 -8.21 -13.40 0.65
C PHE A 102 -8.52 -13.28 2.14
N PHE A 103 -8.72 -14.42 2.81
CA PHE A 103 -9.19 -14.51 4.18
C PHE A 103 -8.20 -15.36 4.98
N PRO A 104 -7.33 -14.73 5.79
CA PRO A 104 -6.58 -15.48 6.77
C PRO A 104 -7.50 -15.88 7.91
N ASP A 105 -7.51 -17.16 8.25
CA ASP A 105 -8.20 -17.73 9.41
C ASP A 105 -9.64 -17.24 9.61
N GLY A 106 -10.39 -17.07 8.48
CA GLY A 106 -11.77 -16.62 8.45
C GLY A 106 -12.01 -15.12 8.61
N ALA A 107 -10.97 -14.32 8.84
CA ALA A 107 -11.07 -12.86 8.86
C ALA A 107 -10.84 -12.29 7.45
N TYR A 108 -11.63 -11.29 7.06
CA TYR A 108 -11.45 -10.63 5.76
C TYR A 108 -10.16 -9.77 5.78
N TRP A 109 -9.18 -10.19 4.99
CA TRP A 109 -7.88 -9.54 4.95
C TRP A 109 -7.50 -8.94 3.59
N GLY A 110 -7.93 -9.60 2.52
CA GLY A 110 -7.47 -9.29 1.18
C GLY A 110 -8.33 -8.29 0.46
N VAL A 111 -7.68 -7.36 -0.18
CA VAL A 111 -8.29 -6.38 -1.06
C VAL A 111 -8.07 -6.80 -2.50
N PRO A 112 -9.05 -6.66 -3.41
CA PRO A 112 -8.87 -6.98 -4.81
C PRO A 112 -7.65 -6.26 -5.39
N HIS A 113 -6.73 -7.01 -6.03
CA HIS A 113 -5.59 -6.43 -6.74
C HIS A 113 -5.07 -7.36 -7.84
N ASN A 114 -4.46 -6.79 -8.86
CA ASN A 114 -3.77 -7.57 -9.88
C ASN A 114 -2.55 -8.27 -9.27
N LEU A 115 -2.37 -9.54 -9.58
CA LEU A 115 -1.14 -10.24 -9.20
C LEU A 115 -0.05 -9.97 -10.24
N ARG A 116 -0.31 -10.30 -11.51
CA ARG A 116 0.59 -10.04 -12.63
C ARG A 116 -0.06 -10.41 -13.97
N THR A 117 0.55 -9.93 -15.04
CA THR A 117 0.33 -10.42 -16.41
C THR A 117 1.64 -10.96 -16.96
N TYR A 118 1.60 -12.18 -17.49
CA TYR A 118 2.69 -12.81 -18.21
C TYR A 118 2.38 -12.91 -19.70
N VAL A 119 3.42 -12.91 -20.52
CA VAL A 119 3.33 -13.38 -21.90
C VAL A 119 3.87 -14.81 -21.90
N VAL A 120 3.06 -15.76 -22.35
CA VAL A 120 3.39 -17.19 -22.31
C VAL A 120 3.22 -17.88 -23.66
N THR A 121 3.97 -18.94 -23.86
CA THR A 121 3.70 -20.05 -24.79
C THR A 121 3.51 -21.31 -23.97
N MET A 122 2.99 -22.40 -24.56
CA MET A 122 2.72 -23.63 -23.84
C MET A 122 3.49 -24.80 -24.43
N ARG A 123 3.90 -25.75 -23.56
CA ARG A 123 4.60 -26.97 -23.96
C ARG A 123 4.13 -28.19 -23.18
N GLU A 124 3.83 -29.24 -23.90
CA GLU A 124 3.57 -30.57 -23.30
C GLU A 124 4.89 -31.23 -22.96
N LYS A 125 5.08 -31.62 -21.70
CA LYS A 125 6.23 -32.41 -21.27
C LYS A 125 5.91 -33.20 -20.01
N ASN A 126 6.32 -34.47 -19.98
CA ASN A 126 6.19 -35.33 -18.78
C ASN A 126 4.77 -35.38 -18.19
N GLY A 127 3.73 -35.45 -19.04
CA GLY A 127 2.32 -35.49 -18.59
C GLY A 127 1.80 -34.17 -18.03
N ARG A 128 2.52 -33.08 -18.25
CA ARG A 128 2.07 -31.72 -17.84
C ARG A 128 2.14 -30.76 -19.01
N LEU A 129 1.26 -29.77 -18.99
CA LEU A 129 1.31 -28.61 -19.86
C LEU A 129 1.99 -27.47 -19.09
N PHE A 130 3.17 -27.07 -19.55
CA PHE A 130 3.93 -25.97 -18.98
C PHE A 130 3.60 -24.65 -19.68
N PHE A 131 3.34 -23.62 -18.91
CA PHE A 131 3.25 -22.23 -19.37
C PHE A 131 4.65 -21.64 -19.26
N MET A 132 5.27 -21.39 -20.42
CA MET A 132 6.64 -20.94 -20.56
C MET A 132 6.69 -19.42 -20.74
N ASN A 133 7.61 -18.74 -20.09
CA ASN A 133 7.79 -17.30 -20.29
C ASN A 133 8.15 -17.00 -21.76
N ALA A 134 7.35 -16.13 -22.38
CA ALA A 134 7.53 -15.69 -23.76
C ALA A 134 7.69 -14.18 -23.91
N LYS A 135 8.09 -13.50 -22.82
CA LYS A 135 8.42 -12.06 -22.81
C LYS A 135 9.57 -11.79 -23.80
N ASP A 136 9.51 -10.64 -24.49
CA ASP A 136 10.55 -10.23 -25.42
C ASP A 136 11.87 -9.88 -24.69
N GLY A 137 12.98 -10.10 -25.37
CA GLY A 137 14.30 -9.69 -24.90
C GLY A 137 14.93 -10.57 -23.82
N LEU A 138 14.31 -11.69 -23.43
CA LEU A 138 14.94 -12.68 -22.56
C LEU A 138 15.89 -13.58 -23.36
N LEU A 139 17.02 -13.01 -23.77
CA LEU A 139 18.08 -13.73 -24.47
C LEU A 139 19.30 -13.83 -23.56
N PHE A 140 19.84 -15.02 -23.39
CA PHE A 140 21.07 -15.27 -22.64
C PHE A 140 22.13 -15.81 -23.61
N GLY A 141 23.28 -15.15 -23.68
CA GLY A 141 24.47 -15.61 -24.41
C GLY A 141 24.24 -16.01 -25.89
N GLY A 142 24.45 -15.14 -26.83
CA GLY A 142 24.28 -15.45 -28.26
C GLY A 142 22.80 -15.41 -28.70
N ASN A 143 22.26 -16.51 -29.19
CA ASN A 143 20.86 -16.58 -29.64
C ASN A 143 19.97 -17.47 -28.76
N GLU A 144 20.43 -17.85 -27.58
CA GLU A 144 19.66 -18.70 -26.69
C GLU A 144 18.56 -17.89 -25.99
N LYS A 145 17.32 -18.24 -26.27
CA LYS A 145 16.16 -17.71 -25.59
C LYS A 145 16.08 -18.27 -24.16
N LEU A 146 15.95 -17.40 -23.17
CA LEU A 146 15.72 -17.85 -21.80
C LEU A 146 14.30 -18.41 -21.68
N ASP A 147 14.20 -19.73 -21.68
CA ASP A 147 12.96 -20.47 -21.75
C ASP A 147 12.74 -21.17 -20.40
N PHE A 148 11.98 -20.54 -19.50
CA PHE A 148 11.70 -21.09 -18.19
C PHE A 148 10.20 -21.19 -17.92
N PRO A 149 9.76 -22.23 -17.18
CA PRO A 149 8.37 -22.41 -16.83
C PRO A 149 7.95 -21.38 -15.77
N LEU A 150 6.75 -20.85 -15.94
CA LEU A 150 6.08 -19.97 -14.96
C LEU A 150 5.06 -20.73 -14.14
N GLU A 151 4.35 -21.66 -14.79
CA GLU A 151 3.28 -22.45 -14.19
C GLU A 151 3.14 -23.78 -14.94
N SER A 152 2.52 -24.78 -14.33
CA SER A 152 2.25 -26.04 -15.03
C SER A 152 0.97 -26.71 -14.53
N TYR A 153 0.31 -27.40 -15.45
CA TYR A 153 -0.96 -28.09 -15.19
C TYR A 153 -0.84 -29.56 -15.58
N PRO A 154 -1.38 -30.51 -14.80
CA PRO A 154 -1.40 -31.91 -15.20
C PRO A 154 -2.31 -32.10 -16.42
N ILE A 155 -1.85 -32.92 -17.37
CA ILE A 155 -2.66 -33.31 -18.52
C ILE A 155 -3.57 -34.45 -18.10
N VAL A 156 -4.86 -34.31 -18.39
CA VAL A 156 -5.89 -35.33 -18.13
C VAL A 156 -6.04 -36.21 -19.34
N THR A 157 -5.70 -37.50 -19.21
CA THR A 157 -5.69 -38.48 -20.32
C THR A 157 -6.82 -39.50 -20.24
N ASP A 158 -7.44 -39.63 -19.07
CA ASP A 158 -8.42 -40.68 -18.74
C ASP A 158 -9.88 -40.23 -18.71
N HIS A 159 -10.19 -39.00 -19.21
CA HIS A 159 -11.54 -38.46 -19.26
C HIS A 159 -12.33 -39.06 -20.45
N ALA A 160 -12.95 -40.21 -20.24
CA ALA A 160 -13.63 -40.95 -21.28
C ALA A 160 -14.70 -40.16 -22.07
N PRO A 161 -15.55 -39.28 -21.46
CA PRO A 161 -16.47 -38.43 -22.22
C PRO A 161 -15.78 -37.54 -23.24
N PHE A 162 -14.69 -36.87 -22.86
CA PHE A 162 -13.91 -36.01 -23.75
C PHE A 162 -13.23 -36.81 -24.85
N ASN A 163 -12.59 -37.92 -24.52
CA ASN A 163 -11.85 -38.76 -25.47
C ASN A 163 -12.71 -39.35 -26.59
N ARG A 164 -14.06 -39.44 -26.39
CA ARG A 164 -15.02 -39.90 -27.40
C ARG A 164 -15.48 -38.80 -28.35
N LEU A 165 -15.20 -37.52 -28.06
CA LEU A 165 -15.60 -36.41 -28.91
C LEU A 165 -14.77 -36.39 -30.19
N SER A 166 -15.42 -36.15 -31.33
CA SER A 166 -14.73 -35.95 -32.60
C SER A 166 -13.82 -34.72 -32.52
N GLY A 167 -12.57 -34.90 -32.89
CA GLY A 167 -11.54 -33.81 -32.87
C GLY A 167 -10.90 -33.60 -31.49
N SER A 168 -11.17 -34.42 -30.48
CA SER A 168 -10.52 -34.33 -29.16
C SER A 168 -9.03 -34.47 -29.21
N GLU A 169 -8.47 -35.22 -30.17
CA GLU A 169 -7.03 -35.36 -30.42
C GLU A 169 -6.34 -34.05 -30.80
N GLN A 170 -7.09 -33.07 -31.28
CA GLN A 170 -6.57 -31.72 -31.60
C GLN A 170 -6.38 -30.84 -30.36
N TYR A 171 -6.77 -31.33 -29.21
CA TYR A 171 -6.70 -30.59 -27.94
C TYR A 171 -5.83 -31.29 -26.91
N VAL A 172 -5.31 -30.52 -25.99
CA VAL A 172 -4.77 -31.03 -24.71
C VAL A 172 -5.75 -30.66 -23.59
N LEU A 173 -6.16 -31.65 -22.83
CA LEU A 173 -7.07 -31.46 -21.70
C LEU A 173 -6.22 -31.30 -20.42
N ILE A 174 -6.44 -30.22 -19.67
CA ILE A 174 -5.73 -29.96 -18.42
C ILE A 174 -6.69 -29.73 -17.26
N ASP A 175 -6.19 -29.95 -16.05
CA ASP A 175 -6.88 -29.57 -14.81
C ASP A 175 -6.47 -28.17 -14.36
N PRO A 176 -7.29 -27.12 -14.57
CA PRO A 176 -6.96 -25.78 -14.18
C PRO A 176 -6.93 -25.59 -12.64
N ALA A 177 -7.56 -26.48 -11.88
CA ALA A 177 -7.54 -26.44 -10.44
C ALA A 177 -6.22 -26.95 -9.84
N ALA A 178 -5.40 -27.70 -10.60
CA ALA A 178 -4.14 -28.25 -10.13
C ALA A 178 -2.92 -27.36 -10.43
N GLY A 179 -3.15 -26.07 -10.71
CA GLY A 179 -2.12 -25.04 -10.82
C GLY A 179 -2.02 -24.21 -9.54
N GLY A 180 -1.10 -23.24 -9.57
CA GLY A 180 -0.87 -22.33 -8.45
C GLY A 180 0.38 -22.63 -7.63
N ASP A 181 1.23 -23.55 -8.11
CA ASP A 181 2.54 -23.86 -7.48
C ASP A 181 3.48 -22.64 -7.46
N SER A 182 3.26 -21.66 -8.33
CA SER A 182 4.04 -20.43 -8.42
C SER A 182 3.47 -19.27 -7.57
N ILE A 183 2.34 -19.50 -6.91
CA ILE A 183 1.78 -18.53 -5.94
C ILE A 183 2.57 -18.63 -4.63
N GLY A 184 3.07 -17.49 -4.18
CA GLY A 184 3.86 -17.37 -2.97
C GLY A 184 3.51 -16.11 -2.20
N ILE A 185 4.32 -15.79 -1.20
CA ILE A 185 4.26 -14.51 -0.48
C ILE A 185 5.50 -13.70 -0.78
N VAL A 186 5.30 -12.42 -1.07
CA VAL A 186 6.38 -11.45 -1.01
C VAL A 186 6.48 -10.98 0.43
N GLY A 187 7.61 -11.31 1.03
CA GLY A 187 8.01 -10.73 2.30
C GLY A 187 8.55 -9.33 2.07
N ASP A 188 7.92 -8.35 2.71
CA ASP A 188 8.68 -7.23 3.19
C ASP A 188 9.67 -7.74 4.26
N ARG A 189 10.44 -6.85 4.87
CA ARG A 189 11.37 -7.25 5.97
C ARG A 189 10.69 -8.01 7.13
N TRP A 190 9.35 -7.99 7.21
CA TRP A 190 8.54 -8.61 8.26
C TRP A 190 8.21 -10.06 7.96
N PHE A 191 7.99 -10.38 6.69
CA PHE A 191 7.67 -11.71 6.20
C PHE A 191 8.82 -12.36 5.42
N GLY A 192 10.02 -11.79 5.48
CA GLY A 192 11.21 -12.32 4.79
C GLY A 192 11.44 -13.78 5.16
N GLY A 193 11.45 -14.66 4.14
CA GLY A 193 11.56 -16.10 4.31
C GLY A 193 10.23 -16.83 4.57
N ALA A 194 9.10 -16.12 4.70
CA ALA A 194 7.78 -16.76 4.75
C ALA A 194 7.48 -17.51 3.46
N THR A 195 6.81 -18.64 3.57
CA THR A 195 6.36 -19.44 2.43
C THR A 195 4.85 -19.62 2.45
N PHE A 196 4.26 -19.60 1.26
CA PHE A 196 2.84 -19.89 1.09
C PHE A 196 2.69 -21.05 0.11
N ARG A 197 1.85 -22.01 0.43
CA ARG A 197 1.59 -23.18 -0.39
C ARG A 197 0.11 -23.42 -0.51
N MET A 198 -0.42 -23.52 -1.73
CA MET A 198 -1.76 -24.00 -1.96
C MET A 198 -1.86 -25.48 -1.60
N GLU A 199 -2.82 -25.81 -0.73
CA GLU A 199 -3.10 -27.19 -0.31
C GLU A 199 -4.25 -27.82 -1.12
N MET A 200 -5.29 -27.02 -1.38
CA MET A 200 -6.47 -27.44 -2.13
C MET A 200 -6.97 -26.30 -3.01
N SER A 201 -7.49 -26.64 -4.17
CA SER A 201 -8.19 -25.67 -5.00
C SER A 201 -9.20 -26.33 -5.94
N PHE A 202 -10.12 -25.52 -6.46
CA PHE A 202 -11.01 -25.87 -7.55
C PHE A 202 -11.25 -24.69 -8.48
N ALA A 203 -11.52 -24.98 -9.76
CA ALA A 203 -11.85 -23.98 -10.76
C ALA A 203 -13.36 -23.90 -10.97
N GLN A 204 -13.88 -22.67 -11.13
CA GLN A 204 -15.29 -22.39 -11.35
C GLN A 204 -15.49 -21.18 -12.28
N ARG A 205 -16.73 -20.90 -12.66
CA ARG A 205 -17.13 -19.70 -13.42
C ARG A 205 -16.37 -19.51 -14.72
N PHE A 206 -16.25 -20.57 -15.50
CA PHE A 206 -15.69 -20.47 -16.85
C PHE A 206 -16.45 -19.45 -17.71
N ARG A 207 -15.73 -18.60 -18.41
CA ARG A 207 -16.24 -17.68 -19.42
C ARG A 207 -15.32 -17.68 -20.64
N ARG A 208 -15.89 -17.82 -21.80
CA ARG A 208 -15.16 -17.66 -23.06
C ARG A 208 -14.90 -16.18 -23.30
N ALA A 209 -13.67 -15.80 -23.58
CA ALA A 209 -13.32 -14.47 -23.99
C ALA A 209 -13.61 -14.23 -25.48
N SER A 210 -13.86 -12.98 -25.86
CA SER A 210 -14.18 -12.60 -27.25
C SER A 210 -13.07 -12.89 -28.28
N ASP A 211 -11.82 -13.06 -27.82
CA ASP A 211 -10.66 -13.41 -28.63
C ASP A 211 -10.39 -14.91 -28.73
N GLY A 212 -11.30 -15.75 -28.24
CA GLY A 212 -11.18 -17.20 -28.21
C GLY A 212 -10.42 -17.74 -26.98
N GLY A 213 -9.97 -16.87 -26.08
CA GLY A 213 -9.38 -17.24 -24.79
C GLY A 213 -10.42 -17.61 -23.73
N ALA A 214 -9.98 -17.75 -22.50
CA ALA A 214 -10.79 -18.13 -21.36
C ALA A 214 -10.53 -17.28 -20.14
N MET A 215 -11.56 -17.08 -19.33
CA MET A 215 -11.51 -16.52 -17.98
C MET A 215 -12.20 -17.45 -17.02
N PHE A 216 -11.64 -17.63 -15.83
CA PHE A 216 -12.26 -18.48 -14.79
C PHE A 216 -11.77 -18.08 -13.41
N GLU A 217 -12.41 -18.60 -12.39
CA GLU A 217 -11.98 -18.43 -11.01
C GLU A 217 -11.31 -19.70 -10.49
N GLN A 218 -10.27 -19.51 -9.69
CA GLN A 218 -9.68 -20.57 -8.88
C GLN A 218 -9.86 -20.20 -7.40
N VAL A 219 -10.67 -20.97 -6.70
CA VAL A 219 -10.82 -20.89 -5.24
C VAL A 219 -9.81 -21.82 -4.62
N PHE A 220 -9.09 -21.35 -3.62
CA PHE A 220 -8.01 -22.10 -2.99
C PHE A 220 -8.01 -21.99 -1.47
N LEU A 221 -7.48 -23.02 -0.82
CA LEU A 221 -7.00 -23.02 0.55
C LEU A 221 -5.49 -23.20 0.49
N GLY A 222 -4.75 -22.35 1.19
CA GLY A 222 -3.31 -22.43 1.28
C GLY A 222 -2.80 -22.24 2.71
N HIS A 223 -1.59 -22.64 2.94
CA HIS A 223 -0.92 -22.61 4.23
C HIS A 223 0.24 -21.62 4.22
N LEU A 224 0.26 -20.74 5.22
CA LEU A 224 1.36 -19.79 5.45
C LEU A 224 2.28 -20.33 6.53
N SER A 225 3.58 -20.39 6.23
CA SER A 225 4.63 -20.71 7.18
C SER A 225 5.62 -19.56 7.30
N ILE A 226 5.86 -19.10 8.52
CA ILE A 226 6.79 -18.00 8.85
C ILE A 226 7.98 -18.58 9.61
N PRO A 227 9.24 -18.20 9.30
CA PRO A 227 10.41 -18.65 10.03
C PRO A 227 10.37 -18.27 11.52
N GLU A 228 10.84 -19.17 12.40
CA GLU A 228 10.79 -19.00 13.87
C GLU A 228 11.61 -17.81 14.39
N ASP A 229 12.60 -17.34 13.64
CA ASP A 229 13.41 -16.16 13.98
C ASP A 229 12.65 -14.83 13.81
N ARG A 230 11.44 -14.86 13.23
CA ARG A 230 10.55 -13.71 13.01
C ARG A 230 9.47 -13.62 14.09
N THR A 231 9.88 -13.43 15.33
CA THR A 231 9.02 -13.51 16.53
C THR A 231 7.86 -12.51 16.61
N ALA A 232 7.90 -11.43 15.84
CA ALA A 232 6.88 -10.37 15.91
C ALA A 232 5.52 -10.76 15.28
N TYR A 233 5.47 -11.84 14.48
CA TYR A 233 4.28 -12.25 13.70
C TYR A 233 3.97 -13.74 13.80
N LEU A 234 4.39 -14.39 14.87
CA LEU A 234 4.12 -15.81 15.11
C LEU A 234 2.63 -16.15 15.18
N GLU A 235 1.76 -15.17 15.40
CA GLU A 235 0.31 -15.33 15.36
C GLU A 235 -0.22 -15.74 13.99
N TYR A 236 0.51 -15.42 12.90
CA TYR A 236 0.17 -15.83 11.54
C TYR A 236 0.86 -17.12 11.11
N ASN A 237 1.81 -17.62 11.92
CA ASN A 237 2.50 -18.86 11.59
C ASN A 237 1.54 -20.03 11.67
N ASP A 238 1.69 -20.97 10.71
CA ASP A 238 0.86 -22.17 10.61
C ASP A 238 -0.63 -21.89 10.40
N THR A 239 -0.96 -20.73 9.81
CA THR A 239 -2.34 -20.36 9.51
C THR A 239 -2.76 -20.80 8.13
N ARG A 240 -4.06 -21.11 7.95
CA ARG A 240 -4.67 -21.46 6.68
C ARG A 240 -5.45 -20.31 6.11
N TRP A 241 -5.25 -20.06 4.84
CA TRP A 241 -5.78 -18.88 4.16
C TRP A 241 -6.60 -19.28 2.95
N VAL A 242 -7.83 -18.81 2.89
CA VAL A 242 -8.75 -19.03 1.78
C VAL A 242 -8.71 -17.83 0.85
N GLY A 243 -8.69 -18.07 -0.45
CA GLY A 243 -8.72 -17.00 -1.44
C GLY A 243 -9.37 -17.40 -2.75
N THR A 244 -9.65 -16.40 -3.56
CA THR A 244 -10.19 -16.56 -4.91
C THR A 244 -9.36 -15.73 -5.88
N LEU A 245 -8.84 -16.40 -6.90
CA LEU A 245 -8.16 -15.78 -8.05
C LEU A 245 -9.10 -15.72 -9.25
N SER A 246 -9.13 -14.60 -9.94
CA SER A 246 -9.60 -14.55 -11.33
C SER A 246 -8.43 -14.75 -12.25
N LEU A 247 -8.44 -15.75 -13.08
CA LEU A 247 -7.40 -16.12 -14.03
C LEU A 247 -7.92 -15.91 -15.45
N ALA A 248 -7.07 -15.38 -16.33
CA ALA A 248 -7.43 -15.15 -17.73
C ALA A 248 -6.31 -15.57 -18.67
N LEU A 249 -6.63 -16.40 -19.63
CA LEU A 249 -5.80 -16.79 -20.76
C LEU A 249 -6.33 -16.09 -22.00
N ARG A 250 -5.63 -15.04 -22.51
CA ARG A 250 -6.06 -14.20 -23.62
C ARG A 250 -5.02 -14.22 -24.74
N LYS A 251 -5.46 -14.15 -25.99
CA LYS A 251 -4.51 -14.08 -27.11
C LYS A 251 -3.62 -12.84 -26.99
N TYR A 252 -2.31 -13.05 -27.17
CA TYR A 252 -1.36 -11.94 -27.17
C TYR A 252 -1.64 -11.01 -28.37
N ARG A 253 -1.72 -9.73 -28.08
CA ARG A 253 -1.83 -8.68 -29.10
C ARG A 253 -1.20 -7.40 -28.57
N GLU A 254 -0.70 -6.60 -29.48
CA GLU A 254 -0.31 -5.23 -29.25
C GLU A 254 -1.38 -4.31 -29.84
N GLY A 255 -1.63 -3.19 -29.19
CA GLY A 255 -2.63 -2.23 -29.67
C GLY A 255 -2.20 -1.62 -31.01
N PRO A 256 -3.08 -1.55 -31.99
CA PRO A 256 -2.74 -0.94 -33.28
C PRO A 256 -2.37 0.53 -33.09
N GLY A 257 -1.19 0.91 -33.63
CA GLY A 257 -0.70 2.29 -33.55
C GLY A 257 -0.16 2.71 -32.16
N TYR A 258 -0.03 1.79 -31.19
CA TYR A 258 0.58 2.12 -29.92
C TYR A 258 2.02 2.59 -30.10
N THR A 259 2.35 3.72 -29.48
CA THR A 259 3.70 4.27 -29.50
C THR A 259 4.26 4.27 -28.08
N ARG A 260 5.46 3.69 -27.91
CA ARG A 260 6.17 3.68 -26.63
C ARG A 260 6.65 5.09 -26.29
N THR A 261 6.75 5.40 -25.00
CA THR A 261 7.28 6.67 -24.49
C THR A 261 8.46 6.36 -23.59
N PRO A 262 9.70 6.70 -23.99
CA PRO A 262 10.88 6.52 -23.17
C PRO A 262 10.86 7.46 -21.96
N PRO A 263 11.51 7.11 -20.84
CA PRO A 263 11.55 7.94 -19.65
C PRO A 263 12.35 9.22 -19.89
N PRO A 264 11.90 10.36 -19.34
CA PRO A 264 12.74 11.54 -19.17
C PRO A 264 13.81 11.29 -18.11
N GLU A 265 14.74 12.20 -17.95
CA GLU A 265 15.80 12.11 -16.91
C GLU A 265 15.23 11.88 -15.51
N LEU A 266 14.13 12.57 -15.18
CA LEU A 266 13.36 12.37 -13.96
C LEU A 266 11.95 11.87 -14.32
N PRO A 267 11.70 10.55 -14.25
CA PRO A 267 10.43 10.00 -14.70
C PRO A 267 9.29 10.34 -13.74
N TYR A 268 8.33 11.12 -14.23
CA TYR A 268 7.10 11.49 -13.51
C TYR A 268 5.94 10.52 -13.78
N TYR A 269 6.21 9.43 -14.50
CA TYR A 269 5.26 8.34 -14.74
C TYR A 269 5.88 7.00 -14.40
N PHE A 270 5.03 6.00 -14.19
CA PHE A 270 5.47 4.64 -13.93
C PHE A 270 6.12 4.03 -15.17
N LEU A 271 7.16 3.23 -14.92
CA LEU A 271 7.93 2.59 -15.97
C LEU A 271 7.63 1.09 -16.01
N ASN A 272 7.49 0.59 -17.21
CA ASN A 272 7.54 -0.83 -17.51
C ASN A 272 9.01 -1.21 -17.79
N SER A 273 9.48 -2.24 -17.12
CA SER A 273 10.74 -2.90 -17.50
C SER A 273 10.47 -3.71 -18.76
N GLY A 274 10.74 -3.13 -19.92
CA GLY A 274 10.50 -3.72 -21.21
C GLY A 274 11.37 -4.96 -21.46
N ARG A 275 12.25 -4.88 -22.43
CA ARG A 275 13.16 -5.98 -22.79
C ARG A 275 14.60 -5.69 -22.34
N LEU A 276 15.35 -6.76 -22.06
CA LEU A 276 16.79 -6.69 -21.91
C LEU A 276 17.43 -6.47 -23.29
N LEU A 277 18.30 -5.47 -23.39
CA LEU A 277 19.09 -5.20 -24.61
C LEU A 277 20.39 -6.04 -24.56
N PRO A 278 20.55 -7.08 -25.40
CA PRO A 278 21.69 -8.01 -25.27
C PRO A 278 23.05 -7.35 -25.49
N ALA A 279 23.08 -6.27 -26.27
CA ALA A 279 24.34 -5.60 -26.62
C ALA A 279 24.93 -4.77 -25.46
N SER A 280 24.08 -4.19 -24.61
CA SER A 280 24.50 -3.33 -23.50
C SER A 280 24.28 -3.94 -22.12
N GLY A 281 23.41 -4.97 -22.01
CA GLY A 281 22.95 -5.48 -20.73
C GLY A 281 21.96 -4.58 -20.02
N GLU A 282 21.50 -3.51 -20.66
CA GLU A 282 20.52 -2.59 -20.12
C GLU A 282 19.10 -3.10 -20.31
N VAL A 283 18.21 -2.73 -19.41
CA VAL A 283 16.78 -2.99 -19.54
C VAL A 283 16.12 -1.77 -20.17
N GLU A 284 15.49 -1.97 -21.33
CA GLU A 284 14.68 -0.94 -21.96
C GLU A 284 13.52 -0.57 -21.03
N GLN A 285 13.40 0.71 -20.74
CA GLN A 285 12.32 1.24 -19.92
C GLN A 285 11.39 2.10 -20.77
N GLU A 286 10.11 1.99 -20.50
CA GLU A 286 9.08 2.73 -21.21
C GLU A 286 7.90 3.03 -20.27
N ALA A 287 7.08 4.00 -20.62
CA ALA A 287 5.94 4.37 -19.79
C ALA A 287 4.87 3.28 -19.76
N LEU A 288 4.25 3.11 -18.58
CA LEU A 288 2.96 2.44 -18.45
C LEU A 288 1.87 3.40 -18.87
N LYS A 289 1.17 3.15 -19.98
CA LYS A 289 0.09 4.01 -20.46
C LYS A 289 -0.93 3.30 -21.33
N TRP A 290 -2.10 3.89 -21.49
CA TRP A 290 -3.12 3.45 -22.43
C TRP A 290 -2.75 3.76 -23.88
N ASN A 291 -3.34 3.03 -24.81
CA ASN A 291 -3.33 3.40 -26.23
C ASN A 291 -4.46 4.41 -26.50
N ILE A 292 -4.22 5.67 -26.14
CA ILE A 292 -5.20 6.76 -26.32
C ILE A 292 -4.88 7.54 -27.59
N HIS A 293 -5.88 7.67 -28.46
CA HIS A 293 -5.77 8.44 -29.69
C HIS A 293 -7.14 9.03 -30.10
N PRO A 294 -7.19 10.13 -30.86
CA PRO A 294 -8.44 10.71 -31.36
C PRO A 294 -9.27 9.71 -32.18
N GLY A 295 -10.57 9.70 -31.96
CA GLY A 295 -11.49 8.79 -32.62
C GLY A 295 -11.63 7.40 -32.05
N MET A 296 -10.90 7.08 -30.99
CA MET A 296 -11.09 5.83 -30.24
C MET A 296 -12.46 5.83 -29.54
N LYS A 297 -12.97 4.63 -29.25
CA LYS A 297 -14.10 4.51 -28.33
C LYS A 297 -13.62 4.81 -26.90
N PRO A 298 -14.39 5.55 -26.09
CA PRO A 298 -14.03 5.78 -24.71
C PRO A 298 -13.76 4.48 -23.94
N ILE A 299 -12.72 4.49 -23.12
CA ILE A 299 -12.39 3.44 -22.18
C ILE A 299 -13.46 3.47 -21.09
N ARG A 300 -14.23 2.39 -21.00
CA ARG A 300 -15.35 2.31 -20.06
C ARG A 300 -14.88 1.86 -18.70
N TRP A 301 -15.31 2.57 -17.66
CA TRP A 301 -15.13 2.26 -16.25
C TRP A 301 -16.44 1.81 -15.64
N TYR A 302 -16.44 0.63 -15.03
CA TYR A 302 -17.59 0.05 -14.35
C TYR A 302 -17.49 0.32 -12.86
N MET A 303 -18.45 1.06 -12.30
CA MET A 303 -18.58 1.28 -10.86
C MET A 303 -19.33 0.12 -10.23
N THR A 304 -18.79 -0.50 -9.19
CA THR A 304 -19.43 -1.64 -8.54
C THR A 304 -20.71 -1.20 -7.80
N PRO A 305 -21.86 -1.91 -7.98
CA PRO A 305 -23.15 -1.46 -7.48
C PRO A 305 -23.26 -1.50 -5.94
N ASN A 306 -22.41 -2.28 -5.26
CA ASN A 306 -22.34 -2.35 -3.80
C ASN A 306 -21.95 -1.01 -3.14
N LEU A 307 -21.43 -0.03 -3.88
CA LEU A 307 -21.27 1.35 -3.43
C LEU A 307 -22.59 1.95 -2.88
N LEU A 308 -23.73 1.54 -3.46
CA LEU A 308 -25.04 2.02 -3.04
C LEU A 308 -25.44 1.50 -1.65
N GLU A 309 -24.75 0.47 -1.12
CA GLU A 309 -24.96 -0.01 0.25
C GLU A 309 -24.61 1.07 1.30
N LEU A 310 -23.65 1.95 0.99
CA LEU A 310 -23.34 3.09 1.85
C LEU A 310 -24.56 3.99 2.12
N LYS A 311 -25.46 4.11 1.15
CA LYS A 311 -26.69 4.93 1.31
C LYS A 311 -27.69 4.35 2.32
N LYS A 312 -27.50 3.12 2.78
CA LYS A 312 -28.28 2.55 3.89
C LYS A 312 -27.91 3.17 5.24
N ASP A 313 -26.69 3.71 5.37
CA ASP A 313 -26.28 4.48 6.53
C ASP A 313 -26.85 5.91 6.42
N PRO A 314 -27.59 6.40 7.45
CA PRO A 314 -28.16 7.75 7.45
C PRO A 314 -27.14 8.87 7.19
N ARG A 315 -25.88 8.70 7.58
CA ARG A 315 -24.79 9.69 7.38
C ARG A 315 -24.48 9.92 5.91
N TYR A 316 -24.64 8.89 5.06
CA TYR A 316 -24.24 8.90 3.64
C TYR A 316 -25.43 8.85 2.68
N ARG A 317 -26.65 8.81 3.20
CA ARG A 317 -27.88 8.62 2.39
C ARG A 317 -28.02 9.65 1.28
N ASP A 318 -27.71 10.89 1.56
CA ASP A 318 -27.94 12.05 0.66
C ASP A 318 -26.73 12.34 -0.25
N LEU A 319 -25.63 11.59 -0.11
CA LEU A 319 -24.44 11.76 -0.96
C LEU A 319 -24.70 11.30 -2.40
N ASP A 320 -24.27 12.12 -3.35
CA ASP A 320 -24.24 11.75 -4.78
C ASP A 320 -22.95 10.96 -5.11
N LEU A 321 -22.85 9.75 -4.56
CA LEU A 321 -21.65 8.90 -4.69
C LEU A 321 -21.35 8.53 -6.15
N VAL A 322 -22.39 8.17 -6.92
CA VAL A 322 -22.25 7.79 -8.33
C VAL A 322 -21.83 8.98 -9.17
N GLY A 323 -22.45 10.15 -8.94
CA GLY A 323 -22.08 11.39 -9.65
C GLY A 323 -20.67 11.87 -9.29
N ALA A 324 -20.24 11.73 -8.03
CA ALA A 324 -18.89 12.09 -7.61
C ALA A 324 -17.84 11.20 -8.29
N LEU A 325 -18.04 9.88 -8.31
CA LEU A 325 -17.21 8.92 -9.05
C LEU A 325 -17.12 9.27 -10.54
N LYS A 326 -18.27 9.50 -11.17
CA LYS A 326 -18.34 9.87 -12.59
C LYS A 326 -17.56 11.14 -12.88
N ARG A 327 -17.77 12.19 -12.08
CA ARG A 327 -17.03 13.45 -12.23
C ARG A 327 -15.52 13.25 -12.10
N GLY A 328 -15.07 12.44 -11.15
CA GLY A 328 -13.64 12.16 -10.95
C GLY A 328 -13.01 11.38 -12.10
N ILE A 329 -13.67 10.33 -12.60
CA ILE A 329 -13.17 9.52 -13.72
C ILE A 329 -13.13 10.36 -15.00
N GLU A 330 -14.21 11.08 -15.32
CA GLU A 330 -14.34 11.82 -16.56
C GLU A 330 -13.63 13.18 -16.58
N ALA A 331 -13.13 13.66 -15.42
CA ALA A 331 -12.38 14.91 -15.33
C ALA A 331 -11.14 14.93 -16.24
N TRP A 332 -10.53 13.79 -16.48
CA TRP A 332 -9.37 13.66 -17.35
C TRP A 332 -9.66 13.86 -18.85
N ASN A 333 -10.93 13.77 -19.28
CA ASN A 333 -11.32 14.00 -20.66
C ASN A 333 -10.95 15.43 -21.13
N GLU A 334 -10.96 16.42 -20.23
CA GLU A 334 -10.59 17.79 -20.52
C GLU A 334 -9.12 17.92 -20.95
N VAL A 335 -8.23 17.10 -20.40
CA VAL A 335 -6.79 17.10 -20.71
C VAL A 335 -6.53 16.67 -22.15
N PHE A 336 -7.31 15.72 -22.64
CA PHE A 336 -7.20 15.18 -24.01
C PHE A 336 -7.92 16.01 -25.04
N GLY A 337 -8.98 16.74 -24.65
CA GLY A 337 -9.83 17.51 -25.56
C GLY A 337 -10.85 16.66 -26.33
N PHE A 338 -10.97 15.37 -25.98
CA PHE A 338 -11.98 14.45 -26.51
C PHE A 338 -12.34 13.40 -25.42
N PRO A 339 -13.50 12.72 -25.55
CA PRO A 339 -13.90 11.70 -24.58
C PRO A 339 -12.93 10.51 -24.59
N VAL A 340 -12.20 10.32 -23.49
CA VAL A 340 -11.27 9.19 -23.26
C VAL A 340 -11.88 8.18 -22.31
N PHE A 341 -12.57 8.65 -21.26
CA PHE A 341 -13.20 7.81 -20.25
C PHE A 341 -14.71 8.03 -20.21
N GLU A 342 -15.42 6.93 -19.99
CA GLU A 342 -16.86 6.88 -19.74
C GLU A 342 -17.11 6.06 -18.48
N ALA A 343 -17.76 6.61 -17.45
CA ALA A 343 -18.08 5.93 -16.23
C ALA A 343 -19.54 5.51 -16.18
N VAL A 344 -19.78 4.21 -15.87
CA VAL A 344 -21.13 3.62 -15.80
C VAL A 344 -21.28 2.79 -14.52
N LEU A 345 -22.46 2.85 -13.90
CA LEU A 345 -22.80 1.93 -12.82
C LEU A 345 -22.97 0.53 -13.43
N ALA A 346 -22.23 -0.46 -12.91
CA ALA A 346 -22.34 -1.83 -13.37
C ALA A 346 -23.68 -2.42 -12.98
N ASP A 347 -24.23 -3.25 -13.84
CA ASP A 347 -25.34 -4.13 -13.49
C ASP A 347 -24.83 -5.43 -12.84
N ALA A 348 -25.72 -6.24 -12.32
CA ALA A 348 -25.37 -7.47 -11.61
C ALA A 348 -24.69 -8.55 -12.49
N SER A 349 -24.73 -8.41 -13.82
CA SER A 349 -24.08 -9.33 -14.75
C SER A 349 -22.59 -9.04 -14.96
N VAL A 350 -22.13 -7.83 -14.58
CA VAL A 350 -20.74 -7.40 -14.75
C VAL A 350 -19.93 -7.78 -13.52
N ASP A 351 -18.92 -8.60 -13.72
CA ASP A 351 -18.04 -9.09 -12.66
C ASP A 351 -16.69 -8.35 -12.69
N PHE A 352 -16.25 -7.82 -11.54
CA PHE A 352 -15.00 -7.07 -11.42
C PHE A 352 -13.72 -7.90 -11.64
N GLY A 353 -13.82 -9.23 -11.71
CA GLY A 353 -12.73 -10.13 -12.10
C GLY A 353 -12.52 -10.28 -13.60
N GLU A 354 -13.33 -9.63 -14.46
CA GLU A 354 -13.19 -9.73 -15.91
C GLU A 354 -11.93 -9.01 -16.42
N ASP A 355 -11.09 -9.72 -17.21
CA ASP A 355 -9.76 -9.26 -17.65
C ASP A 355 -9.81 -8.16 -18.73
N ASP A 356 -10.97 -7.87 -19.31
CA ASP A 356 -11.17 -6.90 -20.39
C ASP A 356 -11.99 -5.68 -19.97
N LYS A 357 -12.20 -5.49 -18.67
CA LYS A 357 -12.98 -4.37 -18.13
C LYS A 357 -12.20 -3.62 -17.07
N ASN A 358 -12.49 -2.33 -16.94
CA ASN A 358 -11.91 -1.45 -15.94
C ASN A 358 -12.94 -1.18 -14.83
N PHE A 359 -12.49 -1.16 -13.57
CA PHE A 359 -13.40 -1.08 -12.45
C PHE A 359 -13.02 -0.01 -11.45
N ALA A 360 -14.04 0.71 -10.98
CA ALA A 360 -14.02 1.44 -9.73
C ALA A 360 -14.71 0.55 -8.66
N ILE A 361 -13.92 -0.05 -7.79
CA ILE A 361 -14.37 -1.09 -6.87
C ILE A 361 -14.59 -0.49 -5.48
N PHE A 362 -15.83 -0.51 -4.99
CA PHE A 362 -16.12 -0.22 -3.59
C PHE A 362 -15.91 -1.45 -2.73
N HIS A 363 -15.17 -1.27 -1.63
CA HIS A 363 -14.85 -2.30 -0.68
C HIS A 363 -15.43 -1.99 0.71
N PRO A 364 -16.27 -2.85 1.33
CA PRO A 364 -16.98 -2.51 2.55
C PRO A 364 -16.12 -2.50 3.83
N VAL A 365 -14.82 -2.75 3.74
CA VAL A 365 -13.92 -2.76 4.89
C VAL A 365 -13.62 -1.36 5.38
N LEU A 366 -13.60 -1.19 6.71
CA LEU A 366 -13.32 0.10 7.35
C LEU A 366 -11.83 0.37 7.54
N GLU A 367 -11.00 -0.67 7.66
CA GLU A 367 -9.60 -0.56 8.02
C GLU A 367 -8.67 -1.36 7.09
N PRO A 368 -7.55 -0.80 6.63
CA PRO A 368 -7.21 0.62 6.67
C PRO A 368 -8.12 1.43 5.76
N ALA A 369 -8.47 2.64 6.18
CA ALA A 369 -9.18 3.57 5.32
C ALA A 369 -8.27 4.04 4.19
N GLY A 370 -8.75 4.02 2.94
CA GLY A 370 -7.95 4.46 1.82
C GLY A 370 -8.48 4.08 0.45
N ALA A 371 -7.68 4.45 -0.54
CA ALA A 371 -7.84 4.09 -1.93
C ALA A 371 -6.50 3.65 -2.52
N TRP A 372 -6.54 2.88 -3.60
CA TRP A 372 -5.35 2.51 -4.37
C TRP A 372 -5.74 2.13 -5.79
N ALA A 373 -4.83 2.39 -6.71
CA ALA A 373 -4.94 1.99 -8.10
C ALA A 373 -3.97 0.88 -8.45
N ASP A 374 -4.34 0.05 -9.39
CA ASP A 374 -3.42 -0.87 -10.03
C ASP A 374 -3.78 -1.11 -11.52
N VAL A 375 -2.84 -1.65 -12.26
CA VAL A 375 -2.94 -1.83 -13.70
C VAL A 375 -2.45 -3.20 -14.15
N ALA A 376 -2.92 -3.67 -15.29
CA ALA A 376 -2.42 -4.87 -15.94
C ALA A 376 -1.85 -4.50 -17.32
N PRO A 377 -0.53 -4.24 -17.42
CA PRO A 377 0.10 -3.88 -18.68
C PRO A 377 0.40 -5.11 -19.55
N ASN A 378 0.62 -4.87 -20.83
CA ASN A 378 1.39 -5.76 -21.69
C ASN A 378 2.87 -5.70 -21.25
N PRO A 379 3.47 -6.80 -20.78
CA PRO A 379 4.85 -6.78 -20.27
C PRO A 379 5.90 -6.42 -21.32
N ASN A 380 5.57 -6.55 -22.62
CA ASN A 380 6.49 -6.26 -23.71
C ASN A 380 6.48 -4.80 -24.14
N THR A 381 5.38 -4.08 -23.90
CA THR A 381 5.17 -2.76 -24.50
C THR A 381 4.81 -1.67 -23.49
N GLY A 382 4.45 -2.01 -22.26
CA GLY A 382 3.92 -1.07 -21.28
C GLY A 382 2.49 -0.59 -21.58
N GLU A 383 1.87 -1.02 -22.70
CA GLU A 383 0.49 -0.70 -23.00
C GLU A 383 -0.47 -1.29 -21.97
N LEU A 384 -1.29 -0.46 -21.37
CA LEU A 384 -2.28 -0.92 -20.41
C LEU A 384 -3.41 -1.68 -21.09
N ARG A 385 -3.72 -2.85 -20.58
CA ARG A 385 -4.82 -3.71 -21.03
C ARG A 385 -6.07 -3.49 -20.22
N ARG A 386 -5.90 -3.30 -18.91
CA ARG A 386 -6.95 -2.92 -17.96
C ARG A 386 -6.36 -2.18 -16.77
N ALA A 387 -7.22 -1.49 -16.06
CA ALA A 387 -6.92 -0.90 -14.77
C ALA A 387 -8.11 -1.02 -13.83
N HIS A 388 -7.84 -0.94 -12.54
CA HIS A 388 -8.88 -0.69 -11.57
C HIS A 388 -8.33 0.17 -10.43
N PHE A 389 -9.23 0.83 -9.73
CA PHE A 389 -8.94 1.41 -8.43
C PHE A 389 -9.98 0.94 -7.43
N VAL A 390 -9.53 0.79 -6.21
CA VAL A 390 -10.35 0.33 -5.09
C VAL A 390 -10.39 1.45 -4.06
N PHE A 391 -11.55 1.67 -3.48
CA PHE A 391 -11.76 2.59 -2.37
C PHE A 391 -12.68 1.94 -1.35
N ASN A 392 -12.54 2.28 -0.07
CA ASN A 392 -13.24 1.54 0.97
C ASN A 392 -14.15 2.40 1.85
N ALA A 393 -14.96 1.73 2.67
CA ALA A 393 -15.91 2.39 3.58
C ALA A 393 -15.20 3.22 4.67
N GLY A 394 -13.96 2.87 5.00
CA GLY A 394 -13.14 3.63 5.96
C GLY A 394 -12.87 5.06 5.51
N LEU A 395 -12.66 5.27 4.22
CA LEU A 395 -12.46 6.58 3.62
C LEU A 395 -13.64 7.53 3.91
N PHE A 396 -14.87 7.03 3.78
CA PHE A 396 -16.08 7.83 4.08
C PHE A 396 -16.24 8.10 5.57
N ARG A 397 -15.87 7.13 6.42
CA ARG A 397 -15.88 7.30 7.88
C ARG A 397 -14.87 8.38 8.28
N ASP A 398 -13.65 8.34 7.78
CA ASP A 398 -12.62 9.29 8.15
C ASP A 398 -12.94 10.70 7.63
N ALA A 399 -13.49 10.82 6.41
CA ALA A 399 -14.00 12.08 5.88
C ALA A 399 -15.19 12.62 6.72
N ASP A 400 -16.10 11.74 7.16
CA ASP A 400 -17.23 12.10 8.01
C ASP A 400 -16.77 12.66 9.37
N LEU A 401 -15.75 12.04 9.96
CA LEU A 401 -15.11 12.50 11.20
C LEU A 401 -14.39 13.84 10.98
N PHE A 402 -13.57 13.93 9.92
CA PHE A 402 -12.79 15.13 9.61
C PHE A 402 -13.64 16.35 9.35
N PHE A 403 -14.73 16.21 8.60
CA PHE A 403 -15.66 17.31 8.30
C PHE A 403 -16.77 17.45 9.32
N SER A 404 -16.66 16.80 10.50
CA SER A 404 -17.60 16.95 11.60
C SER A 404 -17.38 18.27 12.35
N ASP A 405 -18.47 18.90 12.76
CA ASP A 405 -18.42 20.07 13.63
C ASP A 405 -18.25 19.70 15.13
N ASP A 406 -18.18 18.41 15.47
CA ASP A 406 -18.04 17.92 16.84
C ASP A 406 -16.56 17.78 17.26
N PRO A 407 -16.05 18.67 18.14
CA PRO A 407 -14.66 18.61 18.60
C PRO A 407 -14.28 17.31 19.33
N ALA A 408 -15.27 16.62 19.95
CA ALA A 408 -15.02 15.40 20.69
C ALA A 408 -14.65 14.23 19.76
N LEU A 409 -15.18 14.21 18.55
CA LEU A 409 -14.88 13.19 17.54
C LEU A 409 -13.46 13.36 16.98
N LEU A 410 -12.96 14.59 16.91
CA LEU A 410 -11.61 14.91 16.43
C LEU A 410 -10.50 14.44 17.38
N SER A 411 -10.85 14.16 18.65
CA SER A 411 -9.88 13.76 19.69
C SER A 411 -9.70 12.23 19.85
N SER A 412 -10.50 11.41 19.16
CA SER A 412 -10.61 9.98 19.43
C SER A 412 -9.68 9.09 18.57
N ASN A 413 -8.87 9.66 17.68
CA ASN A 413 -7.97 8.88 16.82
C ASN A 413 -6.74 8.40 17.59
N THR A 414 -6.89 7.32 18.34
CA THR A 414 -5.76 6.53 18.84
C THR A 414 -5.20 5.76 17.65
N PRO A 415 -3.91 5.88 17.31
CA PRO A 415 -3.31 5.03 16.30
C PRO A 415 -3.42 3.58 16.73
N VAL A 416 -4.14 2.77 15.99
CA VAL A 416 -4.07 1.32 16.15
C VAL A 416 -2.80 0.89 15.42
N GLU A 417 -1.80 0.44 16.17
CA GLU A 417 -0.64 -0.25 15.59
C GLU A 417 -1.16 -1.44 14.79
N ARG A 418 -0.95 -1.43 13.48
CA ARG A 418 -1.47 -2.49 12.61
C ARG A 418 -0.34 -3.44 12.26
N PRO A 419 -0.58 -4.74 12.39
CA PRO A 419 0.39 -5.70 11.90
C PRO A 419 0.55 -5.54 10.37
N PRO A 420 1.77 -5.70 9.86
CA PRO A 420 2.03 -5.69 8.44
C PRO A 420 1.22 -6.80 7.75
N ARG A 421 0.83 -6.57 6.50
CA ARG A 421 -0.01 -7.49 5.74
C ARG A 421 0.82 -8.23 4.71
N PRO A 422 0.80 -9.58 4.75
CA PRO A 422 1.45 -10.34 3.70
C PRO A 422 0.75 -10.11 2.36
N ARG A 423 1.55 -10.04 1.29
CA ARG A 423 1.06 -9.91 -0.08
C ARG A 423 1.28 -11.21 -0.82
N LEU A 424 0.27 -11.70 -1.51
CA LEU A 424 0.46 -12.79 -2.45
C LEU A 424 1.29 -12.31 -3.64
N SER A 425 2.18 -13.17 -4.08
CA SER A 425 2.98 -12.99 -5.28
C SER A 425 2.69 -14.10 -6.27
N TRP A 426 2.93 -13.83 -7.53
CA TRP A 426 2.89 -14.82 -8.58
C TRP A 426 4.24 -14.86 -9.31
N GLY A 427 4.87 -16.04 -9.31
CA GLY A 427 6.23 -16.21 -9.87
C GLY A 427 7.33 -15.49 -9.08
N GLY A 428 7.14 -15.32 -7.76
CA GLY A 428 8.13 -14.72 -6.85
C GLY A 428 8.17 -13.20 -6.81
N GLU A 429 7.32 -12.52 -7.60
CA GLU A 429 7.21 -11.06 -7.61
C GLU A 429 5.76 -10.64 -7.32
N ALA A 430 5.57 -9.66 -6.43
CA ALA A 430 4.29 -8.96 -6.31
C ALA A 430 4.28 -7.75 -7.24
N GLN A 431 3.15 -7.51 -7.88
CA GLN A 431 2.95 -6.25 -8.57
C GLN A 431 2.86 -5.12 -7.53
N GLU A 432 3.65 -4.07 -7.70
CA GLU A 432 3.53 -2.88 -6.88
C GLU A 432 2.17 -2.22 -7.14
N ARG A 433 1.49 -1.84 -6.08
CA ARG A 433 0.36 -0.94 -6.19
C ARG A 433 0.87 0.43 -6.62
N LEU A 434 0.18 1.08 -7.52
CA LEU A 434 0.60 2.40 -8.01
C LEU A 434 0.45 3.47 -6.93
N CYS A 435 -0.53 3.30 -6.05
CA CYS A 435 -0.79 4.14 -4.89
C CYS A 435 -1.23 3.30 -3.69
N GLU A 436 -0.88 3.73 -2.49
CA GLU A 436 -1.51 3.35 -1.23
C GLU A 436 -1.83 4.64 -0.46
N LEU A 437 -2.97 5.25 -0.76
CA LEU A 437 -3.47 6.39 0.01
C LEU A 437 -4.10 5.86 1.30
N ASP A 438 -3.38 5.97 2.43
CA ASP A 438 -3.90 5.62 3.75
C ASP A 438 -4.40 6.88 4.48
N THR A 439 -5.72 7.12 4.41
CA THR A 439 -6.34 8.29 5.04
C THR A 439 -6.39 8.19 6.56
N SER A 440 -6.23 7.00 7.14
CA SER A 440 -6.18 6.85 8.59
C SER A 440 -4.95 7.53 9.25
N ARG A 441 -3.96 7.89 8.42
CA ARG A 441 -2.79 8.64 8.84
C ARG A 441 -3.03 10.15 8.91
N MET A 442 -4.16 10.61 8.38
CA MET A 442 -4.57 12.00 8.36
C MET A 442 -5.21 12.34 9.72
N GLY A 443 -4.56 13.19 10.51
CA GLY A 443 -5.04 13.56 11.83
C GLY A 443 -5.62 14.97 11.83
N ALA A 444 -6.89 15.10 12.20
CA ALA A 444 -7.62 16.34 12.12
C ALA A 444 -7.07 17.50 13.00
N ARG A 445 -6.43 17.21 14.15
CA ARG A 445 -6.04 18.24 15.11
C ARG A 445 -4.91 19.15 14.66
N GLY A 446 -3.81 18.59 14.17
CA GLY A 446 -2.65 19.40 13.76
C GLY A 446 -2.90 20.25 12.52
N SER A 447 -3.88 19.86 11.69
CA SER A 447 -4.21 20.57 10.47
C SER A 447 -4.95 21.88 10.67
N LEU A 448 -5.69 22.03 11.79
CA LEU A 448 -6.43 23.26 12.08
C LEU A 448 -5.52 24.44 12.43
N ALA A 449 -4.32 24.18 12.97
CA ALA A 449 -3.34 25.22 13.32
C ALA A 449 -2.78 25.94 12.09
N ALA A 450 -2.75 25.26 10.94
CA ALA A 450 -2.22 25.81 9.68
C ALA A 450 -3.30 26.46 8.79
N LEU A 451 -4.56 26.60 9.28
CA LEU A 451 -5.63 27.22 8.50
C LEU A 451 -5.45 28.73 8.38
N THR A 452 -5.53 29.23 7.16
CA THR A 452 -5.67 30.66 6.87
C THR A 452 -7.11 31.14 7.04
N ASP A 453 -7.33 32.46 7.16
CA ASP A 453 -8.68 33.01 7.18
C ASP A 453 -9.49 32.69 5.92
N PRO A 454 -8.91 32.72 4.68
CA PRO A 454 -9.58 32.22 3.49
C PRO A 454 -9.99 30.75 3.57
N ASP A 455 -9.19 29.88 4.19
CA ASP A 455 -9.54 28.47 4.37
C ASP A 455 -10.76 28.33 5.28
N ARG A 456 -10.79 29.06 6.40
CA ARG A 456 -11.92 29.05 7.34
C ARG A 456 -13.21 29.55 6.67
N ALA A 457 -13.11 30.61 5.85
CA ALA A 457 -14.23 31.14 5.09
C ALA A 457 -14.75 30.13 4.03
N ALA A 458 -13.85 29.48 3.30
CA ALA A 458 -14.19 28.47 2.33
C ALA A 458 -14.88 27.26 2.97
N LEU A 459 -14.36 26.78 4.10
CA LEU A 459 -14.98 25.68 4.87
C LEU A 459 -16.38 26.05 5.38
N ALA A 460 -16.58 27.27 5.89
CA ALA A 460 -17.86 27.74 6.38
C ALA A 460 -18.90 27.89 5.26
N SER A 461 -18.47 28.12 4.02
CA SER A 461 -19.36 28.27 2.86
C SER A 461 -19.89 26.96 2.29
N MET A 462 -19.28 25.81 2.61
CA MET A 462 -19.65 24.49 2.08
C MET A 462 -20.43 23.69 3.12
N THR A 463 -21.47 23.01 2.66
CA THR A 463 -22.14 21.99 3.49
C THR A 463 -21.25 20.77 3.69
N LYS A 464 -21.46 20.00 4.76
CA LYS A 464 -20.74 18.73 5.00
C LYS A 464 -20.86 17.79 3.80
N LYS A 465 -22.04 17.70 3.19
CA LYS A 465 -22.28 16.94 1.97
C LYS A 465 -21.34 17.35 0.83
N GLU A 466 -21.28 18.64 0.53
CA GLU A 466 -20.39 19.18 -0.53
C GLU A 466 -18.91 18.88 -0.25
N LYS A 467 -18.47 19.03 1.01
CA LYS A 467 -17.11 18.69 1.42
C LYS A 467 -16.79 17.22 1.16
N MET A 468 -17.65 16.31 1.61
CA MET A 468 -17.47 14.87 1.40
C MET A 468 -17.48 14.48 -0.09
N GLU A 469 -18.40 15.03 -0.89
CA GLU A 469 -18.47 14.74 -2.32
C GLU A 469 -17.25 15.28 -3.07
N ARG A 470 -16.76 16.48 -2.74
CA ARG A 470 -15.54 17.05 -3.35
C ARG A 470 -14.30 16.27 -2.97
N HIS A 471 -14.13 15.96 -1.69
CA HIS A 471 -13.01 15.13 -1.20
C HIS A 471 -13.00 13.77 -1.91
N PHE A 472 -14.15 13.10 -1.99
CA PHE A 472 -14.25 11.83 -2.70
C PHE A 472 -13.96 11.98 -4.21
N THR A 473 -14.47 13.04 -4.86
CA THR A 473 -14.16 13.32 -6.27
C THR A 473 -12.65 13.50 -6.47
N HIS A 474 -11.97 14.25 -5.58
CA HIS A 474 -10.51 14.42 -5.63
C HIS A 474 -9.78 13.08 -5.60
N ILE A 475 -10.12 12.21 -4.65
CA ILE A 475 -9.49 10.88 -4.54
C ILE A 475 -9.68 10.08 -5.83
N VAL A 476 -10.86 10.13 -6.44
CA VAL A 476 -11.11 9.46 -7.72
C VAL A 476 -10.27 10.05 -8.85
N VAL A 477 -10.12 11.37 -8.92
CA VAL A 477 -9.25 12.03 -9.92
C VAL A 477 -7.80 11.56 -9.73
N HIS A 478 -7.32 11.50 -8.48
CA HIS A 478 -5.99 11.03 -8.11
C HIS A 478 -5.75 9.57 -8.55
N GLU A 479 -6.64 8.65 -8.16
CA GLU A 479 -6.48 7.23 -8.50
C GLU A 479 -6.53 6.97 -10.01
N VAL A 480 -7.40 7.69 -10.73
CA VAL A 480 -7.45 7.61 -12.20
C VAL A 480 -6.17 8.17 -12.83
N GLY A 481 -5.56 9.20 -12.25
CA GLY A 481 -4.26 9.73 -12.66
C GLY A 481 -3.17 8.66 -12.64
N HIS A 482 -3.13 7.81 -11.62
CA HIS A 482 -2.23 6.65 -11.58
C HIS A 482 -2.51 5.68 -12.72
N THR A 483 -3.76 5.42 -13.04
CA THR A 483 -4.11 4.56 -14.18
C THR A 483 -3.78 5.18 -15.54
N LEU A 484 -3.55 6.49 -15.61
CA LEU A 484 -2.97 7.16 -16.79
C LEU A 484 -1.44 7.04 -16.85
N GLY A 485 -0.83 6.45 -15.83
CA GLY A 485 0.62 6.25 -15.73
C GLY A 485 1.32 7.24 -14.82
N LEU A 486 0.67 8.25 -14.29
CA LEU A 486 1.31 9.28 -13.46
C LEU A 486 1.75 8.74 -12.10
N ARG A 487 2.92 9.18 -11.64
CA ARG A 487 3.41 8.99 -10.27
C ARG A 487 2.94 10.14 -9.38
N HIS A 488 3.06 9.98 -8.06
CA HIS A 488 2.85 11.10 -7.14
C HIS A 488 3.73 12.28 -7.49
N ASN A 489 3.21 13.49 -7.31
CA ASN A 489 3.97 14.74 -7.32
C ASN A 489 3.79 15.45 -5.98
N LEU A 490 4.64 15.13 -5.00
CA LEU A 490 4.58 15.66 -3.64
C LEU A 490 5.05 17.13 -3.52
N ASN A 491 5.45 17.76 -4.61
CA ASN A 491 5.80 19.18 -4.69
C ASN A 491 4.69 20.05 -5.32
N GLY A 492 3.54 19.46 -5.63
CA GLY A 492 2.43 20.19 -6.23
C GLY A 492 1.91 21.32 -5.34
N SER A 493 1.77 21.08 -4.03
CA SER A 493 1.32 22.02 -2.99
C SER A 493 2.22 23.25 -2.84
N ARG A 494 3.50 23.17 -3.23
CA ARG A 494 4.44 24.30 -3.18
C ARG A 494 4.15 25.44 -4.15
N THR A 495 3.19 25.27 -5.05
CA THR A 495 2.69 26.37 -5.88
C THR A 495 1.72 27.29 -5.15
N TYR A 496 1.21 26.87 -3.98
CA TYR A 496 0.22 27.60 -3.24
C TYR A 496 0.84 28.65 -2.30
N ASP A 497 0.62 29.92 -2.62
CA ASP A 497 1.10 31.06 -1.84
C ASP A 497 0.13 31.50 -0.71
N GLY A 498 -0.91 30.73 -0.43
CA GLY A 498 -1.91 31.01 0.59
C GLY A 498 -3.00 32.00 0.18
N THR A 499 -2.99 32.47 -1.07
CA THR A 499 -4.03 33.37 -1.58
C THR A 499 -5.10 32.61 -2.37
N PRO A 500 -6.34 33.10 -2.41
CA PRO A 500 -7.40 32.48 -3.22
C PRO A 500 -7.12 32.51 -4.74
N ALA A 501 -6.17 33.31 -5.19
CA ALA A 501 -5.83 33.46 -6.61
C ALA A 501 -4.95 32.32 -7.14
N THR A 502 -4.21 31.66 -6.24
CA THR A 502 -3.34 30.53 -6.60
C THR A 502 -4.02 29.19 -6.36
N PRO A 503 -3.84 28.20 -7.27
CA PRO A 503 -4.31 26.84 -7.03
C PRO A 503 -3.69 26.23 -5.77
N ARG A 504 -4.44 25.36 -5.09
CA ARG A 504 -3.96 24.67 -3.88
C ARG A 504 -2.78 23.73 -4.16
N SER A 505 -2.69 23.23 -5.37
CA SER A 505 -1.59 22.43 -5.89
C SER A 505 -1.55 22.54 -7.41
N SER A 506 -0.39 22.35 -8.01
CA SER A 506 -0.23 22.16 -9.45
C SER A 506 -0.63 20.74 -9.90
N SER A 507 -0.83 19.82 -8.95
CA SER A 507 -1.06 18.41 -9.25
C SER A 507 -2.08 17.77 -8.30
N VAL A 508 -3.05 17.04 -8.87
CA VAL A 508 -3.92 16.13 -8.09
C VAL A 508 -3.19 14.88 -7.65
N MET A 509 -1.99 14.61 -8.21
CA MET A 509 -1.14 13.48 -7.83
C MET A 509 -0.34 13.77 -6.55
N ASP A 510 -0.54 14.90 -5.90
CA ASP A 510 -0.02 15.21 -4.59
C ASP A 510 -0.84 14.53 -3.49
N HIS A 511 -0.21 14.15 -2.40
CA HIS A 511 -0.90 13.75 -1.17
C HIS A 511 -1.30 15.00 -0.40
N LEU A 512 -2.37 15.62 -0.87
CA LEU A 512 -2.84 16.89 -0.34
C LEU A 512 -3.44 16.74 1.05
N HIS A 513 -3.31 17.80 1.81
CA HIS A 513 -4.12 18.02 3.00
C HIS A 513 -5.62 18.00 2.64
N GLU A 514 -6.48 17.43 3.51
CA GLU A 514 -7.91 17.18 3.23
C GLU A 514 -8.66 18.44 2.79
N LEU A 515 -8.28 19.60 3.32
CA LEU A 515 -8.92 20.88 2.97
C LEU A 515 -8.59 21.32 1.54
N ASP A 516 -7.38 21.02 1.08
CA ASP A 516 -6.96 21.37 -0.28
C ASP A 516 -7.58 20.44 -1.32
N THR A 517 -7.89 19.18 -0.94
CA THR A 517 -8.64 18.25 -1.79
C THR A 517 -10.01 18.79 -2.21
N LEU A 518 -10.65 19.63 -1.37
CA LEU A 518 -11.94 20.25 -1.67
C LEU A 518 -11.87 21.18 -2.89
N HIS A 519 -10.69 21.68 -3.22
CA HIS A 519 -10.44 22.61 -4.31
C HIS A 519 -9.82 21.94 -5.54
N MET A 520 -9.26 20.73 -5.39
CA MET A 520 -8.54 20.00 -6.43
C MET A 520 -9.37 18.83 -6.97
N VAL A 521 -10.52 19.14 -7.58
CA VAL A 521 -11.46 18.15 -8.15
C VAL A 521 -11.27 17.92 -9.66
N LYS A 522 -10.20 18.47 -10.23
CA LYS A 522 -9.76 18.33 -11.62
C LYS A 522 -8.24 18.31 -11.69
N PRO A 523 -7.63 17.74 -12.76
CA PRO A 523 -6.19 17.77 -12.97
C PRO A 523 -5.62 19.19 -12.90
N GLY A 524 -4.48 19.34 -12.22
CA GLY A 524 -3.75 20.61 -12.12
C GLY A 524 -2.88 20.90 -13.35
N SER A 525 -2.16 22.03 -13.32
CA SER A 525 -1.30 22.47 -14.45
C SER A 525 -0.20 21.44 -14.75
N PHE A 526 0.45 20.91 -13.71
CA PHE A 526 1.45 19.86 -13.86
C PHE A 526 0.85 18.61 -14.52
N ASP A 527 -0.30 18.14 -14.02
CA ASP A 527 -0.94 16.92 -14.52
C ASP A 527 -1.32 17.04 -15.99
N VAL A 528 -1.87 18.21 -16.37
CA VAL A 528 -2.22 18.51 -17.77
C VAL A 528 -0.99 18.45 -18.66
N ALA A 529 0.10 19.09 -18.26
CA ALA A 529 1.35 19.11 -19.03
C ALA A 529 1.96 17.70 -19.09
N ALA A 530 1.98 16.97 -17.99
CA ALA A 530 2.53 15.63 -17.86
C ALA A 530 1.79 14.61 -18.74
N VAL A 531 0.45 14.58 -18.69
CA VAL A 531 -0.36 13.69 -19.52
C VAL A 531 -0.25 14.05 -20.99
N ARG A 532 -0.32 15.34 -21.35
CA ARG A 532 -0.18 15.75 -22.74
C ARG A 532 1.16 15.37 -23.34
N HIS A 533 2.25 15.48 -22.59
CA HIS A 533 3.56 14.99 -23.01
C HIS A 533 3.61 13.47 -23.10
N LEU A 534 3.16 12.76 -22.05
CA LEU A 534 3.18 11.30 -21.98
C LEU A 534 2.44 10.64 -23.15
N TYR A 535 1.33 11.24 -23.59
CA TYR A 535 0.49 10.72 -24.67
C TYR A 535 0.79 11.36 -26.03
N GLY A 536 1.89 12.12 -26.16
CA GLY A 536 2.33 12.71 -27.44
C GLY A 536 1.44 13.84 -27.96
N LEU A 537 0.59 14.44 -27.11
CA LEU A 537 -0.25 15.60 -27.44
C LEU A 537 0.53 16.93 -27.34
N SER A 538 1.70 16.90 -26.73
CA SER A 538 2.65 18.01 -26.61
C SER A 538 4.07 17.47 -26.57
N SER A 539 5.01 18.20 -27.17
CA SER A 539 6.45 17.92 -27.01
C SER A 539 7.07 18.59 -25.79
N ALA A 540 6.35 19.52 -25.15
CA ALA A 540 6.83 20.23 -23.96
C ALA A 540 6.74 19.32 -22.73
N LEU A 541 7.83 19.28 -21.96
CA LEU A 541 7.86 18.65 -20.61
C LEU A 541 7.13 19.54 -19.60
N PRO A 542 6.61 18.97 -18.51
CA PRO A 542 6.13 19.75 -17.38
C PRO A 542 7.26 20.65 -16.84
N THR A 543 6.92 21.88 -16.49
CA THR A 543 7.87 22.87 -15.95
C THR A 543 7.68 23.13 -14.45
N ASP A 544 6.52 22.70 -13.90
CA ASP A 544 6.24 22.81 -12.48
C ASP A 544 7.15 21.87 -11.67
N LEU A 545 7.32 22.18 -10.41
CA LEU A 545 8.12 21.36 -9.49
C LEU A 545 7.58 19.92 -9.45
N PHE A 546 8.50 18.96 -9.43
CA PHE A 546 8.17 17.56 -9.34
C PHE A 546 9.03 16.83 -8.32
N CYS A 547 8.37 16.10 -7.43
CA CYS A 547 9.02 15.14 -6.54
C CYS A 547 8.09 13.95 -6.29
N THR A 548 8.66 12.76 -6.09
CA THR A 548 7.89 11.54 -5.90
C THR A 548 8.46 10.67 -4.78
N SER A 549 7.60 9.94 -4.08
CA SER A 549 7.93 9.08 -2.94
C SER A 549 9.00 8.02 -3.23
N GLY A 550 9.12 7.54 -4.48
CA GLY A 550 10.17 6.60 -4.89
C GLY A 550 11.58 7.20 -4.89
N LEU A 551 11.71 8.51 -4.73
CA LEU A 551 12.97 9.23 -4.58
C LEU A 551 13.32 9.52 -3.11
N ARG A 552 12.64 8.92 -2.15
CA ARG A 552 12.89 9.10 -0.71
C ARG A 552 14.35 8.86 -0.28
N GLY A 553 15.14 8.11 -1.03
CA GLY A 553 16.60 8.10 -0.87
C GLY A 553 17.27 9.45 -1.14
N ARG A 554 16.57 10.38 -1.82
CA ARG A 554 16.91 11.79 -2.00
C ARG A 554 16.16 12.73 -1.04
N ALA A 555 15.28 12.21 -0.16
CA ALA A 555 14.52 13.03 0.79
C ALA A 555 15.45 13.86 1.72
N LEU A 556 16.66 13.36 1.98
CA LEU A 556 17.72 14.16 2.61
C LEU A 556 18.21 15.31 1.71
N ALA A 557 17.99 15.24 0.41
CA ALA A 557 18.36 16.30 -0.53
C ALA A 557 17.22 17.26 -0.86
N GLU A 558 15.96 16.87 -0.54
CA GLU A 558 14.76 17.67 -0.79
C GLU A 558 13.70 17.40 0.29
N PRO A 559 13.89 17.99 1.51
CA PRO A 559 12.97 17.79 2.63
C PRO A 559 11.52 18.22 2.35
N ALA A 560 11.34 19.17 1.45
CA ALA A 560 10.02 19.63 0.99
C ALA A 560 9.27 18.58 0.14
N CYS A 561 9.91 17.46 -0.22
CA CYS A 561 9.25 16.33 -0.85
C CYS A 561 8.47 15.51 0.18
N ALA A 562 7.48 16.10 0.80
CA ALA A 562 6.70 15.53 1.88
C ALA A 562 5.22 15.40 1.49
N SER A 563 4.54 14.43 2.11
CA SER A 563 3.08 14.27 1.98
C SER A 563 2.37 15.13 3.01
N LEU A 564 1.16 15.60 2.68
CA LEU A 564 0.25 16.30 3.59
C LEU A 564 0.74 17.69 4.02
N ASP A 565 1.72 18.25 3.34
CA ASP A 565 2.17 19.62 3.54
C ASP A 565 1.35 20.63 2.71
N ARG A 566 1.61 21.90 2.91
CA ARG A 566 0.92 23.01 2.25
C ARG A 566 1.87 24.18 2.07
N PHE A 567 1.61 24.99 1.07
CA PHE A 567 2.27 26.26 0.82
C PHE A 567 3.66 26.17 0.16
N ASP A 568 4.06 27.28 -0.39
CA ASP A 568 5.35 27.54 -1.03
C ASP A 568 6.57 27.43 -0.07
N ASP A 569 6.36 27.69 1.21
CA ASP A 569 7.31 27.44 2.31
C ASP A 569 6.65 26.54 3.36
N PRO A 570 6.64 25.20 3.16
CA PRO A 570 5.96 24.28 4.05
C PRO A 570 6.48 24.30 5.47
N LEU A 571 7.81 24.42 5.65
CA LEU A 571 8.43 24.42 6.99
C LEU A 571 7.89 25.58 7.85
N THR A 572 7.84 26.79 7.29
CA THR A 572 7.41 27.96 8.05
C THR A 572 5.90 28.06 8.19
N ARG A 573 5.18 27.81 7.09
CA ARG A 573 3.76 28.15 7.01
C ARG A 573 2.84 27.00 7.44
N TYR A 574 3.32 25.75 7.30
CA TYR A 574 2.55 24.56 7.66
C TYR A 574 3.16 23.83 8.88
N HIS A 575 4.40 23.34 8.79
CA HIS A 575 4.97 22.52 9.84
C HIS A 575 5.21 23.27 11.14
N THR A 576 5.54 24.56 11.09
CA THR A 576 5.80 25.36 12.30
C THR A 576 4.57 25.48 13.21
N PRO A 577 3.40 25.96 12.75
CA PRO A 577 2.22 26.03 13.61
C PRO A 577 1.72 24.65 14.04
N VAL A 578 1.74 23.66 13.14
CA VAL A 578 1.29 22.30 13.43
C VAL A 578 2.17 21.63 14.50
N MET A 579 3.50 21.71 14.35
CA MET A 579 4.42 21.11 15.31
C MET A 579 4.33 21.77 16.69
N ARG A 580 4.17 23.08 16.76
CA ARG A 580 4.00 23.80 18.03
C ARG A 580 2.78 23.32 18.81
N GLU A 581 1.64 23.17 18.13
CA GLU A 581 0.41 22.70 18.74
C GLU A 581 0.54 21.25 19.21
N LEU A 582 0.97 20.36 18.32
CA LEU A 582 1.12 18.94 18.63
C LEU A 582 2.17 18.67 19.71
N MET A 583 3.27 19.41 19.72
CA MET A 583 4.30 19.31 20.76
C MET A 583 3.74 19.75 22.10
N ALA A 584 3.01 20.87 22.17
CA ALA A 584 2.38 21.34 23.38
C ALA A 584 1.38 20.30 23.95
N ASP A 585 0.58 19.67 23.11
CA ASP A 585 -0.34 18.60 23.48
C ASP A 585 0.40 17.38 24.07
N VAL A 586 1.46 16.93 23.43
CA VAL A 586 2.29 15.80 23.90
C VAL A 586 2.94 16.15 25.26
N LEU A 587 3.46 17.34 25.40
CA LEU A 587 4.07 17.80 26.66
C LEU A 587 3.01 17.97 27.76
N ALA A 588 1.77 18.33 27.43
CA ALA A 588 0.65 18.36 28.35
C ALA A 588 0.17 16.96 28.79
N GLY A 589 0.52 15.92 28.06
CA GLY A 589 0.24 14.52 28.41
C GLY A 589 -0.68 13.79 27.43
N THR A 590 -1.00 14.38 26.31
CA THR A 590 -1.68 13.68 25.21
C THR A 590 -0.72 12.62 24.64
N PRO A 591 -1.16 11.39 24.38
CA PRO A 591 -0.34 10.39 23.71
C PRO A 591 0.16 10.91 22.34
N GLN A 592 1.38 10.51 21.95
CA GLN A 592 1.91 10.86 20.63
C GLN A 592 1.00 10.30 19.54
N SER A 593 0.41 11.21 18.78
CA SER A 593 -0.43 10.85 17.63
C SER A 593 0.46 10.58 16.40
N PHE A 594 -0.10 9.89 15.42
CA PHE A 594 0.59 9.67 14.14
C PHE A 594 0.94 11.00 13.42
N PRO A 595 0.05 12.02 13.35
CA PRO A 595 0.38 13.35 12.84
C PRO A 595 1.59 13.98 13.53
N PHE A 596 1.72 13.85 14.86
CA PHE A 596 2.88 14.33 15.59
C PHE A 596 4.18 13.66 15.12
N ILE A 597 4.14 12.32 14.98
CA ILE A 597 5.31 11.54 14.56
C ILE A 597 5.75 11.97 13.16
N ILE A 598 4.85 12.06 12.20
CA ILE A 598 5.14 12.46 10.82
C ILE A 598 5.65 13.91 10.75
N SER A 599 4.96 14.85 11.41
CA SER A 599 5.39 16.26 11.42
C SER A 599 6.80 16.41 12.02
N ARG A 600 7.10 15.69 13.11
CA ARG A 600 8.42 15.68 13.72
C ARG A 600 9.48 15.13 12.75
N GLN A 601 9.21 13.99 12.12
CA GLN A 601 10.13 13.38 11.14
C GLN A 601 10.37 14.31 9.94
N THR A 602 9.33 14.96 9.42
CA THR A 602 9.48 15.91 8.32
C THR A 602 10.35 17.10 8.74
N VAL A 603 10.15 17.65 9.95
CA VAL A 603 11.01 18.74 10.46
C VAL A 603 12.45 18.27 10.66
N GLU A 604 12.67 17.03 11.13
CA GLU A 604 14.00 16.41 11.22
C GLU A 604 14.67 16.25 9.85
N ASP A 605 13.91 15.96 8.80
CA ASP A 605 14.43 15.91 7.43
C ASP A 605 14.92 17.30 6.96
N TYR A 606 14.20 18.37 7.30
CA TYR A 606 14.69 19.75 7.07
C TYR A 606 15.96 20.06 7.85
N VAL A 607 16.09 19.59 9.09
CA VAL A 607 17.30 19.76 9.89
C VAL A 607 18.49 19.06 9.24
N ARG A 608 18.28 17.92 8.59
CA ARG A 608 19.36 17.11 7.98
C ARG A 608 19.69 17.52 6.55
N GLY A 609 18.69 17.86 5.74
CA GLY A 609 18.83 18.03 4.29
C GLY A 609 18.39 19.38 3.75
N GLY A 610 17.84 20.25 4.57
CA GLY A 610 17.39 21.58 4.16
C GLY A 610 18.56 22.54 3.89
N THR A 611 18.22 23.72 3.36
CA THR A 611 19.15 24.85 3.27
C THR A 611 19.63 25.25 4.67
N GLU A 612 20.72 26.00 4.77
CA GLU A 612 21.24 26.46 6.07
C GLU A 612 20.17 27.15 6.93
N GLN A 613 19.31 27.95 6.31
CA GLN A 613 18.22 28.64 7.01
C GLN A 613 17.12 27.65 7.48
N GLU A 614 16.80 26.67 6.67
CA GLU A 614 15.81 25.64 7.02
C GLU A 614 16.36 24.71 8.10
N GLN A 615 17.63 24.34 8.06
CA GLN A 615 18.29 23.57 9.12
C GLN A 615 18.19 24.26 10.48
N VAL A 616 18.54 25.54 10.55
CA VAL A 616 18.46 26.35 11.78
C VAL A 616 17.00 26.43 12.25
N ARG A 617 16.09 26.77 11.35
CA ARG A 617 14.66 26.92 11.67
C ARG A 617 14.02 25.62 12.13
N GLY A 618 14.33 24.50 11.45
CA GLY A 618 13.86 23.16 11.83
C GLY A 618 14.38 22.75 13.21
N TYR A 619 15.67 22.92 13.47
CA TYR A 619 16.26 22.63 14.77
C TYR A 619 15.62 23.47 15.89
N ASP A 620 15.49 24.77 15.66
CA ASP A 620 14.86 25.67 16.62
C ASP A 620 13.42 25.24 16.92
N LEU A 621 12.64 24.88 15.90
CA LEU A 621 11.27 24.41 16.05
C LEU A 621 11.18 23.12 16.89
N LEU A 622 12.07 22.16 16.66
CA LEU A 622 12.08 20.91 17.42
C LEU A 622 12.42 21.15 18.89
N MET A 623 13.35 22.06 19.18
CA MET A 623 13.86 22.32 20.52
C MET A 623 13.11 23.41 21.26
N GLU A 624 12.32 24.25 20.61
CA GLU A 624 11.68 25.47 21.16
C GLU A 624 11.01 25.23 22.52
N GLN A 625 10.23 24.17 22.66
CA GLN A 625 9.45 23.89 23.87
C GLN A 625 10.20 23.01 24.88
N VAL A 626 11.36 22.49 24.55
CA VAL A 626 12.11 21.53 25.41
C VAL A 626 13.53 21.99 25.77
N ARG A 627 14.01 23.08 25.15
CA ARG A 627 15.35 23.63 25.41
C ARG A 627 15.48 24.27 26.79
N PRO A 628 16.69 24.41 27.37
CA PRO A 628 16.93 25.21 28.57
C PRO A 628 16.94 26.74 28.28
N PRO A 629 16.38 27.56 29.19
CA PRO A 629 15.62 27.17 30.37
C PRO A 629 14.21 26.70 30.02
N LEU A 630 13.81 25.54 30.58
CA LEU A 630 12.51 24.96 30.30
C LEU A 630 11.40 25.84 30.87
N GLN A 631 10.49 26.26 30.01
CA GLN A 631 9.29 27.00 30.38
C GLN A 631 8.17 26.03 30.78
N VAL A 632 7.94 25.88 32.09
CA VAL A 632 6.86 24.99 32.60
C VAL A 632 5.56 25.80 32.71
N PRO A 633 4.51 25.47 31.94
CA PRO A 633 3.23 26.19 32.00
C PRO A 633 2.62 26.11 33.42
N SER A 634 1.89 27.16 33.80
CA SER A 634 1.18 27.21 35.09
C SER A 634 0.24 26.01 35.23
N GLY A 635 0.32 25.32 36.38
CA GLY A 635 -0.49 24.11 36.64
C GLY A 635 0.08 22.81 36.11
N GLN A 636 1.17 22.85 35.32
CA GLN A 636 1.89 21.67 34.87
C GLN A 636 3.05 21.36 35.85
N GLY A 637 3.14 20.14 36.32
CA GLY A 637 4.12 19.74 37.34
C GLY A 637 5.28 18.93 36.80
N ALA A 638 5.88 18.09 37.67
CA ALA A 638 7.01 17.23 37.37
C ALA A 638 6.79 16.28 36.18
N ALA A 639 5.54 15.89 35.89
CA ALA A 639 5.21 15.06 34.76
C ALA A 639 5.47 15.77 33.41
N TYR A 640 5.19 17.06 33.32
CA TYR A 640 5.54 17.88 32.14
C TYR A 640 7.06 17.93 31.95
N VAL A 641 7.79 18.22 33.02
CA VAL A 641 9.27 18.26 33.00
C VAL A 641 9.86 16.92 32.54
N ALA A 642 9.31 15.79 33.02
CA ALA A 642 9.74 14.47 32.60
C ALA A 642 9.50 14.23 31.11
N ARG A 643 8.30 14.59 30.57
CA ARG A 643 7.99 14.48 29.15
C ARG A 643 8.89 15.38 28.29
N ALA A 644 9.12 16.62 28.70
CA ALA A 644 9.99 17.55 28.00
C ALA A 644 11.43 17.01 27.92
N ASN A 645 11.96 16.47 28.99
CA ASN A 645 13.29 15.83 29.02
C ASN A 645 13.35 14.58 28.13
N ALA A 646 12.34 13.72 28.17
CA ALA A 646 12.26 12.56 27.30
C ALA A 646 12.19 12.98 25.81
N MET A 647 11.45 14.04 25.49
CA MET A 647 11.36 14.56 24.12
C MET A 647 12.67 15.18 23.65
N ALA A 648 13.34 16.00 24.47
CA ALA A 648 14.66 16.54 24.15
C ALA A 648 15.68 15.43 23.88
N LEU A 649 15.66 14.38 24.72
CA LEU A 649 16.51 13.21 24.51
C LEU A 649 16.20 12.50 23.20
N ARG A 650 14.92 12.31 22.90
CA ARG A 650 14.46 11.66 21.66
C ARG A 650 14.94 12.42 20.43
N ILE A 651 14.68 13.73 20.37
CA ILE A 651 15.10 14.58 19.26
C ILE A 651 16.61 14.50 19.04
N LEU A 652 17.41 14.67 20.10
CA LEU A 652 18.86 14.67 19.99
C LEU A 652 19.43 13.28 19.64
N ARG A 653 18.80 12.19 20.10
CA ARG A 653 19.16 10.83 19.68
C ARG A 653 18.83 10.60 18.21
N ASP A 654 17.64 10.95 17.77
CA ASP A 654 17.21 10.77 16.38
C ASP A 654 18.13 11.59 15.43
N LEU A 655 18.63 12.75 15.85
CA LEU A 655 19.57 13.55 15.06
C LEU A 655 21.02 13.04 15.11
N TYR A 656 21.51 12.52 16.25
CA TYR A 656 22.94 12.27 16.46
C TYR A 656 23.32 10.87 16.87
N LEU A 657 22.45 10.12 17.56
CA LEU A 657 22.83 8.82 18.16
C LEU A 657 22.21 7.64 17.42
N LEU A 658 21.46 7.86 16.35
CA LEU A 658 21.00 6.82 15.41
C LEU A 658 20.22 5.66 16.07
N GLU A 659 19.38 5.95 17.04
CA GLU A 659 18.28 5.03 17.30
C GLU A 659 17.31 5.14 16.13
N LEU A 660 17.64 4.42 15.08
CA LEU A 660 16.81 4.28 13.88
C LEU A 660 15.42 3.82 14.31
N ASP A 661 14.41 4.63 14.02
CA ASP A 661 13.08 4.07 13.83
C ASP A 661 13.19 3.05 12.70
N PRO A 662 13.01 1.75 12.95
CA PRO A 662 13.20 0.71 11.95
C PRO A 662 12.29 0.89 10.73
N TYR A 663 11.29 1.76 10.78
CA TYR A 663 10.35 2.01 9.69
C TYR A 663 10.77 3.07 8.67
N TYR A 664 11.68 4.01 9.01
CA TYR A 664 11.81 5.23 8.20
C TYR A 664 13.22 5.66 7.82
N SER A 665 14.28 5.04 8.28
CA SER A 665 15.62 5.47 7.86
C SER A 665 16.54 4.32 7.45
N PRO A 666 16.75 4.09 6.15
CA PRO A 666 17.77 3.16 5.67
C PRO A 666 19.21 3.72 5.71
N PHE A 667 19.42 4.96 6.17
CA PHE A 667 20.72 5.60 6.08
C PHE A 667 21.33 5.87 7.45
N PRO A 668 22.59 5.47 7.67
CA PRO A 668 23.34 5.89 8.84
C PRO A 668 23.64 7.37 8.74
N ASN A 669 23.14 8.18 9.66
CA ASN A 669 23.46 9.60 9.70
C ASN A 669 24.11 9.96 11.00
N PRO A 670 25.34 10.42 10.99
CA PRO A 670 25.57 11.68 11.65
C PRO A 670 25.19 12.81 10.68
N PRO A 671 24.62 13.94 11.17
CA PRO A 671 24.47 15.13 10.37
C PRO A 671 25.85 15.57 9.84
N PRO A 672 25.88 16.43 8.78
CA PRO A 672 27.14 16.95 8.27
C PRO A 672 28.02 17.47 9.41
N SER A 673 29.32 17.34 9.27
CA SER A 673 30.32 17.65 10.33
C SER A 673 30.23 19.07 10.93
N THR A 674 29.56 19.98 10.27
CA THR A 674 29.27 21.36 10.71
C THR A 674 27.87 21.79 10.26
N PRO A 675 26.80 21.30 10.90
CA PRO A 675 25.46 21.77 10.56
C PRO A 675 25.28 23.25 10.93
N ALA A 676 24.43 23.95 10.16
CA ALA A 676 24.19 25.39 10.34
C ALA A 676 23.67 25.76 11.74
N TYR A 677 23.00 24.81 12.42
CA TYR A 677 22.47 24.98 13.79
C TYR A 677 23.46 24.62 14.91
N THR A 678 24.75 24.42 14.61
CA THR A 678 25.76 23.96 15.58
C THR A 678 25.84 24.86 16.81
N GLU A 679 25.79 26.21 16.67
CA GLU A 679 25.81 27.11 17.81
C GLU A 679 24.60 26.93 18.73
N ALA A 680 23.38 26.81 18.16
CA ALA A 680 22.17 26.56 18.91
C ALA A 680 22.23 25.20 19.63
N LEU A 681 22.70 24.16 18.93
CA LEU A 681 22.92 22.84 19.50
C LEU A 681 23.86 22.90 20.71
N PHE A 682 25.02 23.53 20.56
CA PHE A 682 26.03 23.62 21.64
C PHE A 682 25.48 24.39 22.83
N SER A 683 24.73 25.47 22.60
CA SER A 683 24.03 26.19 23.65
C SER A 683 23.03 25.34 24.41
N ASP A 684 22.16 24.60 23.68
CA ASP A 684 21.15 23.74 24.27
C ASP A 684 21.79 22.57 25.04
N VAL A 685 22.79 21.91 24.46
CA VAL A 685 23.51 20.79 25.09
C VAL A 685 24.25 21.25 26.36
N ARG A 686 24.91 22.42 26.29
CA ARG A 686 25.57 23.04 27.47
C ARG A 686 24.55 23.31 28.57
N GLY A 687 23.41 23.94 28.24
CA GLY A 687 22.36 24.26 29.21
C GLY A 687 21.77 23.01 29.86
N ILE A 688 21.54 21.92 29.10
CA ILE A 688 21.06 20.65 29.61
C ILE A 688 22.13 19.99 30.48
N LEU A 689 23.38 19.91 30.02
CA LEU A 689 24.45 19.21 30.72
C LEU A 689 24.77 19.87 32.06
N LEU A 690 24.74 21.21 32.10
CA LEU A 690 24.96 21.98 33.33
C LEU A 690 23.73 22.09 34.23
N ASP A 691 22.59 21.64 33.79
CA ASP A 691 21.32 21.76 34.52
C ASP A 691 21.05 23.22 34.98
N VAL A 692 21.10 24.14 34.00
CA VAL A 692 21.00 25.58 34.28
C VAL A 692 19.64 26.03 34.84
N ASP A 693 18.60 25.22 34.63
CA ASP A 693 17.21 25.46 35.05
C ASP A 693 16.76 24.54 36.22
N GLY A 694 17.61 23.64 36.70
CA GLY A 694 17.30 22.73 37.80
C GLY A 694 16.30 21.63 37.45
N HIS A 695 16.09 21.36 36.13
CA HIS A 695 15.08 20.44 35.63
C HIS A 695 15.66 19.25 34.84
N ARG A 696 17.00 19.11 34.78
CA ARG A 696 17.67 18.16 33.89
C ARG A 696 18.23 16.96 34.68
N PRO A 697 17.60 15.77 34.58
CA PRO A 697 18.07 14.60 35.32
C PRO A 697 19.44 14.11 34.79
N PHE A 698 20.22 13.46 35.63
CA PHE A 698 21.53 12.92 35.25
C PHE A 698 21.47 11.93 34.09
N SER A 699 20.36 11.19 33.94
CA SER A 699 20.13 10.29 32.79
C SER A 699 20.17 11.03 31.46
N LEU A 700 19.55 12.22 31.37
CA LEU A 700 19.59 13.08 30.18
C LEU A 700 20.97 13.71 29.99
N ARG A 701 21.54 14.24 31.06
CA ARG A 701 22.87 14.92 31.04
C ARG A 701 23.99 14.01 30.54
N ARG A 702 23.94 12.71 30.89
CA ARG A 702 24.87 11.69 30.36
C ARG A 702 24.82 11.52 28.87
N GLU A 703 23.62 11.55 28.29
CA GLU A 703 23.42 11.42 26.84
C GLU A 703 23.97 12.64 26.07
N MET A 704 23.98 13.82 26.68
CA MET A 704 24.54 15.03 26.06
C MET A 704 26.04 14.90 25.80
N VAL A 705 26.78 14.19 26.65
CA VAL A 705 28.18 13.87 26.39
C VAL A 705 28.33 12.99 25.15
N ALA A 706 27.44 12.02 24.98
CA ALA A 706 27.42 11.16 23.79
C ALA A 706 27.06 11.93 22.52
N VAL A 707 26.13 12.89 22.59
CA VAL A 707 25.77 13.77 21.46
C VAL A 707 27.00 14.58 21.00
N LEU A 708 27.71 15.22 21.91
CA LEU A 708 28.94 15.99 21.57
C LEU A 708 30.03 15.07 21.02
N LYS A 709 30.20 13.87 21.58
CA LYS A 709 31.16 12.89 21.05
C LYS A 709 30.79 12.48 19.61
N ALA A 710 29.52 12.24 19.33
CA ALA A 710 29.04 11.85 18.01
C ALA A 710 29.22 12.96 16.96
N HIS A 711 29.19 14.22 17.37
CA HIS A 711 29.41 15.38 16.49
C HIS A 711 30.83 15.44 15.87
N GLN A 712 31.83 14.88 16.53
CA GLN A 712 33.19 14.64 16.05
C GLN A 712 33.94 15.89 15.50
N THR A 713 33.63 17.10 15.96
CA THR A 713 34.32 18.33 15.56
C THR A 713 35.26 18.82 16.66
N LEU A 714 36.27 19.60 16.28
CA LEU A 714 37.17 20.26 17.25
C LEU A 714 36.39 21.17 18.20
N ALA A 715 35.33 21.82 17.69
CA ALA A 715 34.45 22.66 18.50
C ALA A 715 33.70 21.85 19.56
N ALA A 716 33.18 20.68 19.22
CA ALA A 716 32.53 19.80 20.16
C ALA A 716 33.47 19.29 21.25
N TYR A 717 34.71 18.93 20.88
CA TYR A 717 35.74 18.54 21.83
C TYR A 717 36.19 19.72 22.71
N GLY A 718 36.29 20.92 22.13
CA GLY A 718 36.56 22.15 22.91
C GLY A 718 35.48 22.39 23.95
N LEU A 719 34.22 22.31 23.56
CA LEU A 719 33.08 22.44 24.48
C LEU A 719 33.09 21.39 25.59
N LEU A 720 33.45 20.14 25.30
CA LEU A 720 33.58 19.09 26.31
C LEU A 720 34.67 19.44 27.34
N LEU A 721 35.80 20.02 26.91
CA LEU A 721 36.87 20.47 27.82
C LEU A 721 36.44 21.66 28.71
N GLU A 722 35.73 22.64 28.15
CA GLU A 722 35.14 23.75 28.91
C GLU A 722 34.15 23.25 29.96
N LEU A 723 33.25 22.33 29.55
CA LEU A 723 32.25 21.70 30.45
C LEU A 723 32.93 20.91 31.56
N HIS A 724 34.03 20.20 31.27
CA HIS A 724 34.82 19.49 32.27
C HIS A 724 35.35 20.46 33.32
N ALA A 725 35.96 21.56 32.89
CA ALA A 725 36.51 22.59 33.79
C ALA A 725 35.40 23.22 34.67
N GLU A 726 34.23 23.53 34.06
CA GLU A 726 33.11 24.14 34.78
C GLU A 726 32.48 23.17 35.81
N LEU A 727 32.26 21.91 35.45
CA LEU A 727 31.76 20.88 36.37
C LEU A 727 32.76 20.61 37.50
N THR A 728 34.06 20.61 37.21
CA THR A 728 35.11 20.46 38.21
C THR A 728 35.08 21.62 39.21
N ALA A 729 34.91 22.86 38.75
CA ALA A 729 34.81 24.03 39.60
C ALA A 729 33.55 23.99 40.54
N ARG A 730 32.46 23.39 40.11
CA ARG A 730 31.25 23.22 40.91
C ARG A 730 31.33 22.08 41.96
N LEU A 731 32.22 21.12 41.74
CA LEU A 731 32.28 19.89 42.54
C LEU A 731 32.43 20.09 44.08
N PRO A 732 33.23 21.09 44.53
CA PRO A 732 33.38 21.36 45.97
C PRO A 732 32.09 21.83 46.65
N THR A 733 31.16 22.41 45.93
CA THR A 733 29.90 22.94 46.45
C THR A 733 28.79 21.90 46.47
N LEU A 734 29.02 20.73 45.89
CA LEU A 734 28.01 19.69 45.71
C LEU A 734 28.18 18.59 46.79
N SER A 735 27.04 17.98 47.19
CA SER A 735 27.02 16.86 48.14
C SER A 735 26.04 15.79 47.65
N GLY A 736 26.08 14.58 48.24
CA GLY A 736 25.17 13.49 47.98
C GLY A 736 25.13 13.07 46.50
N GLU A 737 23.92 12.85 45.98
CA GLU A 737 23.67 12.39 44.62
C GLU A 737 24.19 13.38 43.55
N ALA A 738 24.03 14.70 43.80
CA ALA A 738 24.52 15.73 42.87
C ALA A 738 26.05 15.65 42.67
N ARG A 739 26.80 15.36 43.73
CA ARG A 739 28.25 15.18 43.67
C ARG A 739 28.64 13.93 42.88
N TRP A 740 27.99 12.79 43.18
CA TRP A 740 28.27 11.53 42.50
C TRP A 740 27.92 11.57 41.01
N GLY A 741 26.74 12.12 40.66
CA GLY A 741 26.34 12.31 39.28
C GLY A 741 27.30 13.22 38.50
N THR A 742 27.80 14.30 39.14
CA THR A 742 28.80 15.19 38.52
C THR A 742 30.13 14.46 38.32
N LEU A 743 30.61 13.66 39.26
CA LEU A 743 31.81 12.83 39.07
C LEU A 743 31.65 11.85 37.90
N GLU A 744 30.49 11.22 37.77
CA GLU A 744 30.20 10.34 36.63
C GLU A 744 30.25 11.12 35.28
N LEU A 745 29.67 12.31 35.23
CA LEU A 745 29.75 13.15 34.03
C LEU A 745 31.19 13.51 33.68
N LEU A 746 32.02 13.90 34.66
CA LEU A 746 33.42 14.17 34.45
C LEU A 746 34.16 12.99 33.82
N GLY A 747 33.97 11.79 34.40
CA GLY A 747 34.57 10.57 33.84
C GLY A 747 34.10 10.25 32.42
N ARG A 748 32.85 10.51 32.09
CA ARG A 748 32.33 10.35 30.70
C ARG A 748 32.95 11.37 29.75
N ILE A 749 33.11 12.61 30.16
CA ILE A 749 33.76 13.67 29.36
C ILE A 749 35.24 13.33 29.11
N GLU A 750 35.96 12.87 30.13
CA GLU A 750 37.35 12.41 30.01
C GLU A 750 37.45 11.26 29.01
N ALA A 751 36.57 10.27 29.12
CA ALA A 751 36.50 9.14 28.18
C ALA A 751 36.17 9.62 26.74
N ALA A 752 35.24 10.56 26.58
CA ALA A 752 34.89 11.12 25.26
C ALA A 752 36.03 11.87 24.58
N ASN A 753 36.89 12.52 25.38
CA ASN A 753 38.05 13.26 24.89
C ASN A 753 39.32 12.40 24.73
N SER A 754 39.31 11.17 25.21
CA SER A 754 40.45 10.25 25.13
C SER A 754 40.72 9.79 23.69
N PRO A 755 41.96 9.87 23.18
CA PRO A 755 42.31 9.36 21.85
C PRO A 755 42.17 7.85 21.71
N TYR A 756 42.07 7.09 22.82
CA TYR A 756 41.90 5.65 22.83
C TYR A 756 40.43 5.18 22.62
N PHE A 757 39.48 6.11 22.69
CA PHE A 757 38.06 5.83 22.51
C PHE A 757 37.45 6.54 21.30
N ARG A 758 38.32 6.98 20.39
CA ARG A 758 37.91 7.59 19.09
C ARG A 758 37.58 6.56 18.05
#